data_33f5fa3144ff7a936b649dfeb9632d78
#
_entry.id   33f5fa3144ff7a936b649dfeb9632d78
#
_cell.length_a   1.000
_cell.length_b   1.000
_cell.length_c   1.000
_cell.angle_alpha   90.00
_cell.angle_beta   90.00
_cell.angle_gamma   90.00
#
_symmetry.space_group_name_H-M   'P 1'
#
loop_
_entity.id
_entity.type
_entity.pdbx_description
1 polymer ?
#
loop_
_entity_poly.entity_id
_entity_poly.type
_entity_poly.pdbx_seq_one_letter_code
_entity_poly.pdbx_strand_id
1 'polypeptide(L)'
;MARVSNPLPLTPDNISRQIDPSAERLYTLSIGKSRRAVYWDAVRMTWREVVERLSTPVRTRETVAEYQAMVKDDQVDAKDVGGYVAGELRDGRRKKANLLYRSLLSLDLDSATDFRATYDRLREVFPVYAFLLHTTHSHTQELQRLRLVMPLSRDVTREEYTALATRVAELVGEEQFDPTTDQAERLMFWPSCPKDGEFLSKSFDGNPMEVDKWLKGEDPFTQRHRVADRAEDPTTKRGIVGCFCRAYSVYDALSDLLAGVYAPTGSPNRWTYADGHTTGGAIVYDEGKFFYSYHATDPANGQLLNSFDLVRIHRYGSYDVTCGADVPMTERPSYGMMCDFASSLERVKKEQNRELMAQVSAGDFSLSTETSDTSETPETPDDYDPMKDEEEFADWASDLIYKVERSGRVRFDNSHFNVIKILENDKRIRGSFARDTFHDRAVVQRDLPWRPMQTGAPDYVTDDDVSQLRSWLSSHYYKIDNRQIIDDALITVESRYSFHPIKRYLDGLTWDGVPRAEELIIRTLGADDTPLNRAMTIRWLKAAVARILKPGVKFDNMLVLVGKTGCGKSTLLERLGREWYSGTLVSLDNIRQASAQMQGAWIIEDPELVGIMSSGVANAKGFLSKTTDDFIAPYGRHKVYRKRQCVFAGTTNEHDFLRDSTGERRYWVILVQGVEDPSRMPFTYLTPQVVDQIWAEALTLYKSDQTLILSRELEEQLREVQKAYKEIDVWEETIQTFLDTPVPVGYRSLPIDTLDGYYYNAQGVTELDSEALEERTVTCFDDICRWALGFRIEGRIPRDARKRVNRIMSTRPDWEPTVYKDIGSSKAKRGWRRKA
;
A
#
# COMPACT_ATOMS: atom_id res chain seq x y z
N MET A 1 -29.92 19.94 62.43
CA MET A 1 -28.86 19.08 61.84
C MET A 1 -29.05 17.69 62.37
N ALA A 2 -29.81 16.87 61.69
CA ALA A 2 -30.03 15.46 62.02
C ALA A 2 -28.92 14.63 61.32
N ARG A 3 -28.19 13.87 62.13
CA ARG A 3 -27.19 12.92 61.65
C ARG A 3 -27.91 11.81 60.87
N VAL A 4 -27.68 11.74 59.57
CA VAL A 4 -28.06 10.57 58.76
C VAL A 4 -27.14 9.43 59.17
N SER A 5 -27.73 8.44 59.87
CA SER A 5 -27.03 7.18 60.18
C SER A 5 -26.73 6.40 58.94
N ASN A 6 -25.45 5.99 58.72
CA ASN A 6 -25.07 5.08 57.64
C ASN A 6 -25.97 3.81 57.72
N PRO A 7 -26.56 3.37 56.61
CA PRO A 7 -27.27 2.08 56.63
C PRO A 7 -26.26 0.94 56.83
N LEU A 8 -26.61 0.04 57.71
CA LEU A 8 -25.90 -1.21 57.98
C LEU A 8 -25.83 -2.09 56.70
N PRO A 9 -24.79 -2.88 56.50
CA PRO A 9 -24.74 -3.84 55.42
C PRO A 9 -25.92 -4.83 55.52
N LEU A 10 -26.59 -5.06 54.40
CA LEU A 10 -27.69 -6.00 54.29
C LEU A 10 -27.18 -7.42 54.47
N THR A 11 -27.62 -8.04 55.56
CA THR A 11 -27.56 -9.49 55.79
C THR A 11 -28.93 -10.08 55.52
N PRO A 12 -29.06 -11.39 55.21
CA PRO A 12 -30.36 -12.03 54.96
C PRO A 12 -31.36 -11.76 56.08
N ASP A 13 -30.95 -11.63 57.33
CA ASP A 13 -31.81 -11.33 58.50
C ASP A 13 -32.34 -9.89 58.53
N ASN A 14 -31.68 -8.95 57.85
CA ASN A 14 -32.11 -7.55 57.81
C ASN A 14 -33.12 -7.25 56.68
N ILE A 15 -33.25 -8.15 55.73
CA ILE A 15 -34.20 -8.00 54.61
C ILE A 15 -35.60 -8.49 54.97
N SER A 16 -35.72 -9.33 55.97
CA SER A 16 -36.97 -9.98 56.46
C SER A 16 -37.86 -9.06 57.30
N ARG A 17 -37.82 -7.73 57.15
CA ARG A 17 -38.82 -6.88 57.83
C ARG A 17 -40.20 -7.17 57.27
N GLN A 18 -41.09 -7.71 58.14
CA GLN A 18 -42.50 -8.00 57.84
C GLN A 18 -43.15 -6.80 57.18
N ILE A 19 -43.57 -6.98 55.93
CA ILE A 19 -44.49 -6.04 55.26
C ILE A 19 -45.90 -6.41 55.70
N ASP A 20 -46.64 -5.41 56.03
CA ASP A 20 -48.07 -5.53 56.28
C ASP A 20 -48.76 -6.14 55.05
N PRO A 21 -49.46 -7.27 55.17
CA PRO A 21 -50.04 -7.94 54.01
C PRO A 21 -51.15 -7.13 53.31
N SER A 22 -51.64 -5.99 53.92
CA SER A 22 -52.64 -5.12 53.38
C SER A 22 -52.05 -3.93 52.56
N ALA A 23 -50.75 -3.69 52.58
CA ALA A 23 -50.09 -2.61 51.82
C ALA A 23 -49.59 -3.11 50.46
N GLU A 24 -49.99 -2.44 49.39
CA GLU A 24 -49.46 -2.72 48.02
C GLU A 24 -47.95 -2.55 48.03
N ARG A 25 -47.18 -3.62 47.74
CA ARG A 25 -45.73 -3.60 47.76
C ARG A 25 -45.18 -2.57 46.76
N LEU A 26 -44.24 -1.74 47.24
CA LEU A 26 -43.49 -0.80 46.40
C LEU A 26 -42.16 -1.39 45.97
N TYR A 27 -41.80 -1.27 44.69
CA TYR A 27 -40.59 -1.71 44.06
C TYR A 27 -39.67 -0.51 43.81
N THR A 28 -38.40 -0.62 44.18
CA THR A 28 -37.44 0.46 44.02
C THR A 28 -36.76 0.33 42.68
N LEU A 29 -36.72 1.41 41.93
CA LEU A 29 -35.97 1.53 40.68
C LEU A 29 -35.05 2.74 40.78
N SER A 30 -33.74 2.57 40.54
CA SER A 30 -32.82 3.67 40.38
C SER A 30 -32.86 4.10 38.93
N ILE A 31 -33.29 5.35 38.67
CA ILE A 31 -33.59 5.87 37.32
C ILE A 31 -32.53 6.84 36.87
N GLY A 32 -32.02 6.66 35.64
CA GLY A 32 -31.04 7.55 35.01
C GLY A 32 -31.60 8.13 33.70
N LYS A 33 -31.29 9.40 33.44
CA LYS A 33 -31.71 10.09 32.19
C LYS A 33 -31.01 9.59 30.94
N SER A 34 -29.82 8.97 31.06
CA SER A 34 -29.10 8.31 29.99
C SER A 34 -28.13 7.28 30.57
N ARG A 35 -27.57 6.41 29.77
CA ARG A 35 -26.53 5.44 30.16
C ARG A 35 -25.28 6.11 30.76
N ARG A 36 -25.05 7.37 30.41
CA ARG A 36 -23.90 8.18 30.86
C ARG A 36 -24.22 8.98 32.12
N ALA A 37 -25.42 8.87 32.66
CA ALA A 37 -25.82 9.57 33.90
C ALA A 37 -24.89 9.18 35.06
N VAL A 38 -24.35 10.19 35.74
CA VAL A 38 -23.48 10.00 36.91
C VAL A 38 -24.29 9.66 38.15
N TYR A 39 -25.53 10.23 38.28
CA TYR A 39 -26.44 10.05 39.38
C TYR A 39 -27.74 9.43 38.91
N TRP A 40 -28.27 8.53 39.74
CA TRP A 40 -29.49 7.74 39.53
C TRP A 40 -30.41 7.93 40.68
N ASP A 41 -31.60 8.43 40.42
CA ASP A 41 -32.58 8.75 41.44
C ASP A 41 -33.40 7.49 41.83
N ALA A 42 -33.45 7.15 43.11
CA ALA A 42 -34.26 6.04 43.59
C ALA A 42 -35.75 6.45 43.63
N VAL A 43 -36.56 5.77 42.85
CA VAL A 43 -38.03 5.96 42.81
C VAL A 43 -38.71 4.69 43.24
N ARG A 44 -39.78 4.80 44.01
CA ARG A 44 -40.61 3.66 44.44
C ARG A 44 -41.91 3.66 43.65
N MET A 45 -42.24 2.52 43.09
CA MET A 45 -43.42 2.33 42.22
C MET A 45 -44.16 1.05 42.64
N THR A 46 -45.48 1.06 42.51
CA THR A 46 -46.30 -0.16 42.57
C THR A 46 -46.05 -1.03 41.35
N TRP A 47 -46.36 -2.34 41.41
CA TRP A 47 -46.22 -3.22 40.24
C TRP A 47 -47.04 -2.71 39.05
N ARG A 48 -48.23 -2.18 39.26
CA ARG A 48 -49.09 -1.59 38.23
C ARG A 48 -48.40 -0.42 37.54
N GLU A 49 -47.78 0.50 38.27
CA GLU A 49 -47.05 1.64 37.70
C GLU A 49 -45.79 1.18 36.93
N VAL A 50 -45.12 0.12 37.40
CA VAL A 50 -44.00 -0.49 36.67
C VAL A 50 -44.46 -1.06 35.33
N VAL A 51 -45.57 -1.83 35.34
CA VAL A 51 -46.13 -2.41 34.09
C VAL A 51 -46.57 -1.29 33.13
N GLU A 52 -47.29 -0.27 33.62
CA GLU A 52 -47.70 0.86 32.78
C GLU A 52 -46.49 1.58 32.15
N ARG A 53 -45.47 1.85 32.96
CA ARG A 53 -44.24 2.51 32.50
C ARG A 53 -43.48 1.68 31.48
N LEU A 54 -43.37 0.38 31.64
CA LEU A 54 -42.64 -0.53 30.78
C LEU A 54 -43.46 -0.99 29.56
N SER A 55 -44.75 -0.77 29.55
CA SER A 55 -45.67 -1.05 28.42
C SER A 55 -45.77 0.12 27.45
N THR A 56 -45.19 1.28 27.75
CA THR A 56 -45.29 2.49 26.95
C THR A 56 -43.90 2.83 26.37
N PRO A 57 -43.65 2.53 25.08
CA PRO A 57 -42.36 2.78 24.48
C PRO A 57 -42.17 4.24 24.10
N VAL A 58 -40.92 4.68 24.11
CA VAL A 58 -40.51 5.95 23.48
C VAL A 58 -40.23 5.67 22.01
N ARG A 59 -40.89 6.37 21.09
CA ARG A 59 -40.63 6.32 19.66
C ARG A 59 -39.41 7.19 19.35
N THR A 60 -38.37 6.61 18.79
CA THR A 60 -37.18 7.31 18.38
C THR A 60 -37.31 7.84 16.94
N ARG A 61 -36.29 8.50 16.45
CA ARG A 61 -36.40 9.24 15.16
C ARG A 61 -36.01 8.39 13.95
N GLU A 62 -35.14 7.43 14.12
CA GLU A 62 -34.65 6.53 13.09
C GLU A 62 -35.68 5.47 12.71
N THR A 63 -35.54 4.91 11.51
CA THR A 63 -36.25 3.69 11.08
C THR A 63 -35.50 2.44 11.55
N VAL A 64 -36.13 1.27 11.49
CA VAL A 64 -35.48 -0.02 11.73
C VAL A 64 -34.27 -0.23 10.80
N ALA A 65 -34.41 0.08 9.52
CA ALA A 65 -33.33 -0.04 8.55
C ALA A 65 -32.15 0.91 8.86
N GLU A 66 -32.46 2.17 9.22
CA GLU A 66 -31.43 3.13 9.62
C GLU A 66 -30.71 2.66 10.88
N TYR A 67 -31.44 2.15 11.87
CA TYR A 67 -30.85 1.62 13.09
C TYR A 67 -29.94 0.42 12.84
N GLN A 68 -30.36 -0.51 11.97
CA GLN A 68 -29.55 -1.68 11.61
C GLN A 68 -28.26 -1.31 10.88
N ALA A 69 -28.28 -0.25 10.07
CA ALA A 69 -27.12 0.24 9.33
C ALA A 69 -26.13 1.04 10.21
N MET A 70 -26.51 1.44 11.43
CA MET A 70 -25.65 2.18 12.35
C MET A 70 -24.51 1.30 12.88
N VAL A 71 -23.35 1.89 13.11
CA VAL A 71 -22.29 1.23 13.89
C VAL A 71 -22.75 1.00 15.34
N LYS A 72 -22.17 0.00 16.01
CA LYS A 72 -22.65 -0.49 17.30
C LYS A 72 -22.75 0.60 18.39
N ASP A 73 -21.84 1.56 18.42
CA ASP A 73 -21.87 2.66 19.39
C ASP A 73 -23.04 3.63 19.13
N ASP A 74 -23.34 3.94 17.87
CA ASP A 74 -24.49 4.77 17.49
C ASP A 74 -25.80 4.06 17.75
N GLN A 75 -25.87 2.73 17.55
CA GLN A 75 -27.03 1.92 17.93
C GLN A 75 -27.31 2.00 19.45
N VAL A 76 -26.26 2.02 20.27
CA VAL A 76 -26.39 2.14 21.72
C VAL A 76 -26.85 3.55 22.11
N ASP A 77 -26.36 4.58 21.42
CA ASP A 77 -26.81 5.96 21.67
C ASP A 77 -28.25 6.21 21.17
N ALA A 78 -28.67 5.62 20.04
CA ALA A 78 -30.03 5.73 19.51
C ALA A 78 -31.09 5.16 20.47
N LYS A 79 -30.82 4.04 21.14
CA LYS A 79 -31.73 3.42 22.13
C LYS A 79 -31.64 4.02 23.52
N ASP A 80 -30.71 4.97 23.77
CA ASP A 80 -30.51 5.58 25.08
C ASP A 80 -31.58 6.67 25.36
N VAL A 81 -32.74 6.25 25.67
CA VAL A 81 -33.86 7.10 26.14
C VAL A 81 -33.88 7.20 27.68
N GLY A 82 -32.75 6.95 28.33
CA GLY A 82 -32.66 6.73 29.77
C GLY A 82 -32.95 5.28 30.15
N GLY A 83 -32.89 4.98 31.42
CA GLY A 83 -33.11 3.61 31.90
C GLY A 83 -33.15 3.49 33.38
N TYR A 84 -33.17 2.24 33.86
CA TYR A 84 -33.29 1.92 35.27
C TYR A 84 -32.39 0.75 35.66
N VAL A 85 -32.03 0.71 36.94
CA VAL A 85 -31.60 -0.49 37.64
C VAL A 85 -32.72 -0.83 38.63
N ALA A 86 -33.30 -2.03 38.53
CA ALA A 86 -34.50 -2.42 39.34
C ALA A 86 -34.11 -2.75 40.80
N GLY A 87 -33.55 -1.76 41.46
CA GLY A 87 -33.05 -1.82 42.83
C GLY A 87 -32.50 -0.46 43.27
N GLU A 88 -31.92 -0.41 44.47
CA GLU A 88 -31.33 0.79 45.05
C GLU A 88 -29.82 0.83 44.92
N LEU A 89 -29.31 2.00 44.54
CA LEU A 89 -27.88 2.25 44.40
C LEU A 89 -27.39 3.18 45.51
N ARG A 90 -26.32 2.81 46.21
CA ARG A 90 -25.64 3.65 47.18
C ARG A 90 -25.19 4.96 46.54
N ASP A 91 -25.55 6.09 47.17
CA ASP A 91 -25.25 7.44 46.71
C ASP A 91 -25.70 7.73 45.28
N GLY A 92 -26.68 7.00 44.76
CA GLY A 92 -27.18 7.14 43.41
C GLY A 92 -26.13 6.86 42.30
N ARG A 93 -25.05 6.19 42.62
CA ARG A 93 -23.98 5.92 41.66
C ARG A 93 -24.03 4.48 41.17
N ARG A 94 -24.19 4.28 39.85
CA ARG A 94 -24.23 2.96 39.21
C ARG A 94 -22.84 2.37 39.11
N LYS A 95 -22.41 1.65 40.14
CA LYS A 95 -21.19 0.82 40.17
C LYS A 95 -21.56 -0.52 40.78
N LYS A 96 -20.84 -1.58 40.41
CA LYS A 96 -21.02 -2.95 40.89
C LYS A 96 -21.07 -3.03 42.41
N ALA A 97 -20.17 -2.34 43.11
CA ALA A 97 -20.09 -2.30 44.57
C ALA A 97 -21.17 -1.43 45.24
N ASN A 98 -21.94 -0.67 44.50
CA ASN A 98 -22.91 0.28 45.01
C ASN A 98 -24.35 -0.24 44.98
N LEU A 99 -24.58 -1.40 44.35
CA LEU A 99 -25.91 -2.01 44.39
C LEU A 99 -26.23 -2.49 45.82
N LEU A 100 -27.27 -1.95 46.39
CA LEU A 100 -27.72 -2.31 47.74
C LEU A 100 -28.61 -3.55 47.69
N TYR A 101 -29.60 -3.55 46.80
CA TYR A 101 -30.56 -4.66 46.60
C TYR A 101 -31.27 -4.53 45.27
N ARG A 102 -31.93 -5.61 44.84
CA ARG A 102 -32.83 -5.66 43.67
C ARG A 102 -34.27 -5.91 44.16
N SER A 103 -35.21 -5.18 43.57
CA SER A 103 -36.64 -5.32 43.87
C SER A 103 -37.42 -6.09 42.79
N LEU A 104 -36.90 -6.09 41.56
CA LEU A 104 -37.46 -6.82 40.41
C LEU A 104 -36.41 -7.69 39.76
N LEU A 105 -36.84 -8.82 39.23
CA LEU A 105 -36.04 -9.59 38.27
C LEU A 105 -36.27 -9.01 36.87
N SER A 106 -35.19 -8.69 36.14
CA SER A 106 -35.27 -8.15 34.77
C SER A 106 -34.25 -8.86 33.90
N LEU A 107 -34.70 -9.64 32.93
CA LEU A 107 -33.87 -10.51 32.09
C LEU A 107 -34.10 -10.22 30.61
N ASP A 108 -33.02 -10.10 29.87
CA ASP A 108 -33.06 -9.92 28.42
C ASP A 108 -33.01 -11.28 27.70
N LEU A 109 -33.89 -11.49 26.73
CA LEU A 109 -33.92 -12.62 25.81
C LEU A 109 -33.50 -12.11 24.44
N ASP A 110 -32.28 -12.46 24.04
CA ASP A 110 -31.67 -11.97 22.80
C ASP A 110 -31.88 -12.91 21.61
N SER A 111 -32.32 -14.14 21.87
CA SER A 111 -32.57 -15.20 20.88
C SER A 111 -33.92 -15.90 21.09
N ALA A 112 -34.95 -15.15 21.44
CA ALA A 112 -36.29 -15.70 21.57
C ALA A 112 -36.85 -16.14 20.22
N THR A 113 -37.59 -17.25 20.20
CA THR A 113 -38.17 -17.80 18.97
C THR A 113 -39.32 -16.97 18.43
N ASP A 114 -40.28 -16.60 19.30
CA ASP A 114 -41.45 -15.78 18.99
C ASP A 114 -42.01 -15.18 20.28
N PHE A 115 -42.52 -13.98 20.21
CA PHE A 115 -43.12 -13.27 21.36
C PHE A 115 -44.29 -14.06 22.01
N ARG A 116 -45.17 -14.60 21.18
CA ARG A 116 -46.35 -15.32 21.68
C ARG A 116 -45.97 -16.67 22.29
N ALA A 117 -45.13 -17.42 21.61
CA ALA A 117 -44.63 -18.70 22.11
C ALA A 117 -43.87 -18.52 23.43
N THR A 118 -43.02 -17.49 23.55
CA THR A 118 -42.28 -17.15 24.79
C THR A 118 -43.24 -16.76 25.90
N TYR A 119 -44.25 -15.94 25.59
CA TYR A 119 -45.26 -15.58 26.59
C TYR A 119 -46.07 -16.79 27.08
N ASP A 120 -46.50 -17.69 26.18
CA ASP A 120 -47.25 -18.89 26.55
C ASP A 120 -46.36 -19.86 27.35
N ARG A 121 -45.08 -19.98 27.01
CA ARG A 121 -44.09 -20.74 27.80
C ARG A 121 -43.91 -20.18 29.22
N LEU A 122 -43.81 -18.85 29.34
CA LEU A 122 -43.72 -18.19 30.66
C LEU A 122 -44.96 -18.45 31.52
N ARG A 123 -46.17 -18.46 30.93
CA ARG A 123 -47.39 -18.82 31.64
C ARG A 123 -47.44 -20.25 32.12
N GLU A 124 -46.88 -21.19 31.33
CA GLU A 124 -46.77 -22.60 31.76
C GLU A 124 -45.77 -22.74 32.91
N VAL A 125 -44.62 -22.08 32.86
CA VAL A 125 -43.55 -22.18 33.86
C VAL A 125 -43.94 -21.41 35.15
N PHE A 126 -44.63 -20.25 35.03
CA PHE A 126 -44.95 -19.34 36.09
C PHE A 126 -46.50 -19.11 36.23
N PRO A 127 -47.32 -20.14 36.40
CA PRO A 127 -48.77 -20.03 36.30
C PRO A 127 -49.41 -19.15 37.40
N VAL A 128 -48.70 -18.87 38.48
CA VAL A 128 -49.21 -18.10 39.64
C VAL A 128 -48.44 -16.81 39.90
N TYR A 129 -47.36 -16.55 39.17
CA TYR A 129 -46.52 -15.38 39.40
C TYR A 129 -46.74 -14.33 38.34
N ALA A 130 -46.79 -13.06 38.77
CA ALA A 130 -46.89 -11.93 37.87
C ALA A 130 -45.63 -11.74 37.07
N PHE A 131 -45.80 -11.39 35.79
CA PHE A 131 -44.70 -10.98 34.94
C PHE A 131 -45.14 -10.02 33.82
N LEU A 132 -44.20 -9.26 33.28
CA LEU A 132 -44.34 -8.47 32.07
C LEU A 132 -43.32 -8.96 31.07
N LEU A 133 -43.78 -9.24 29.85
CA LEU A 133 -42.90 -9.48 28.67
C LEU A 133 -43.11 -8.33 27.69
N HIS A 134 -42.01 -7.72 27.25
CA HIS A 134 -42.04 -6.69 26.21
C HIS A 134 -40.86 -6.79 25.26
N THR A 135 -41.01 -6.26 24.03
CA THR A 135 -39.92 -6.16 23.07
C THR A 135 -38.93 -5.07 23.44
N THR A 136 -37.67 -5.21 23.05
CA THR A 136 -36.63 -4.19 23.23
C THR A 136 -36.40 -3.41 21.94
N HIS A 137 -35.62 -2.34 21.98
CA HIS A 137 -35.38 -1.42 20.84
C HIS A 137 -34.91 -2.12 19.57
N SER A 138 -34.06 -3.15 19.70
CA SER A 138 -33.46 -3.88 18.58
C SER A 138 -34.35 -5.03 18.08
N HIS A 139 -35.58 -5.12 18.50
CA HIS A 139 -36.53 -6.15 18.12
C HIS A 139 -36.95 -5.98 16.65
N THR A 140 -36.99 -7.08 15.91
CA THR A 140 -37.60 -7.20 14.58
C THR A 140 -38.36 -8.52 14.46
N GLN A 141 -39.16 -8.69 13.43
CA GLN A 141 -39.87 -9.96 13.19
C GLN A 141 -38.93 -11.13 12.99
N GLU A 142 -37.76 -10.88 12.43
CA GLU A 142 -36.71 -11.90 12.16
C GLU A 142 -35.83 -12.15 13.37
N LEU A 143 -35.61 -11.12 14.20
CA LEU A 143 -34.76 -11.19 15.38
C LEU A 143 -35.54 -10.76 16.59
N GLN A 144 -36.13 -11.75 17.28
CA GLN A 144 -37.01 -11.53 18.44
C GLN A 144 -36.16 -11.16 19.68
N ARG A 145 -36.20 -9.89 20.08
CA ARG A 145 -35.48 -9.41 21.25
C ARG A 145 -36.49 -8.93 22.32
N LEU A 146 -36.53 -9.68 23.42
CA LEU A 146 -37.55 -9.52 24.44
C LEU A 146 -36.90 -9.20 25.78
N ARG A 147 -37.71 -8.67 26.69
CA ARG A 147 -37.37 -8.50 28.12
C ARG A 147 -38.48 -9.04 28.99
N LEU A 148 -38.09 -9.92 29.91
CA LEU A 148 -38.94 -10.43 30.96
C LEU A 148 -38.66 -9.60 32.23
N VAL A 149 -39.75 -9.13 32.88
CA VAL A 149 -39.69 -8.45 34.18
C VAL A 149 -40.69 -9.12 35.14
N MET A 150 -40.19 -9.47 36.36
CA MET A 150 -41.01 -10.13 37.37
C MET A 150 -40.89 -9.41 38.72
N PRO A 151 -41.97 -9.17 39.43
CA PRO A 151 -41.92 -8.63 40.77
C PRO A 151 -41.47 -9.69 41.78
N LEU A 152 -40.59 -9.32 42.71
CA LEU A 152 -40.09 -10.21 43.77
C LEU A 152 -40.86 -10.01 45.07
N SER A 153 -41.08 -11.08 45.85
CA SER A 153 -41.81 -11.01 47.13
C SER A 153 -41.06 -10.22 48.20
N ARG A 154 -39.73 -10.13 48.11
CA ARG A 154 -38.85 -9.29 48.92
C ARG A 154 -37.69 -8.79 48.09
N ASP A 155 -36.98 -7.80 48.64
CA ASP A 155 -35.72 -7.36 48.04
C ASP A 155 -34.66 -8.45 48.20
N VAL A 156 -33.75 -8.54 47.22
CA VAL A 156 -32.76 -9.59 47.13
C VAL A 156 -31.35 -9.00 47.05
N THR A 157 -30.38 -9.72 47.57
CA THR A 157 -28.95 -9.42 47.41
C THR A 157 -28.54 -9.69 45.95
N ARG A 158 -27.33 -9.32 45.61
CA ARG A 158 -26.76 -9.58 44.31
C ARG A 158 -26.64 -11.08 43.99
N GLU A 159 -26.17 -11.84 44.96
CA GLU A 159 -25.98 -13.29 44.86
C GLU A 159 -27.33 -14.00 44.70
N GLU A 160 -28.32 -13.60 45.46
CA GLU A 160 -29.68 -14.11 45.35
C GLU A 160 -30.31 -13.77 43.99
N TYR A 161 -30.06 -12.54 43.48
CA TYR A 161 -30.54 -12.13 42.15
C TYR A 161 -29.95 -13.03 41.05
N THR A 162 -28.61 -13.25 41.06
CA THR A 162 -27.94 -14.12 40.09
C THR A 162 -28.50 -15.56 40.15
N ALA A 163 -28.70 -16.11 41.36
CA ALA A 163 -29.29 -17.42 41.51
C ALA A 163 -30.75 -17.52 40.97
N LEU A 164 -31.58 -16.51 41.21
CA LEU A 164 -32.94 -16.43 40.65
C LEU A 164 -32.92 -16.28 39.12
N ALA A 165 -32.07 -15.39 38.60
CA ALA A 165 -31.95 -15.16 37.17
C ALA A 165 -31.56 -16.45 36.43
N THR A 166 -30.55 -17.15 36.93
CA THR A 166 -30.10 -18.43 36.38
C THR A 166 -31.24 -19.46 36.41
N ARG A 167 -31.94 -19.58 37.54
CA ARG A 167 -33.03 -20.54 37.69
C ARG A 167 -34.19 -20.28 36.76
N VAL A 168 -34.53 -19.01 36.53
CA VAL A 168 -35.58 -18.66 35.57
C VAL A 168 -35.13 -18.97 34.13
N ALA A 169 -33.88 -18.66 33.78
CA ALA A 169 -33.34 -18.98 32.46
C ALA A 169 -33.35 -20.49 32.17
N GLU A 170 -32.89 -21.32 33.14
CA GLU A 170 -32.92 -22.79 32.99
C GLU A 170 -34.33 -23.35 32.70
N LEU A 171 -35.37 -22.83 33.35
CA LEU A 171 -36.73 -23.32 33.18
C LEU A 171 -37.43 -22.86 31.90
N VAL A 172 -37.03 -21.70 31.40
CA VAL A 172 -37.61 -21.10 30.18
C VAL A 172 -36.89 -21.57 28.93
N GLY A 173 -35.55 -21.76 29.00
CA GLY A 173 -34.65 -22.12 27.96
C GLY A 173 -33.46 -21.18 27.98
N GLU A 174 -32.31 -21.63 28.54
CA GLU A 174 -31.11 -20.82 28.79
C GLU A 174 -30.54 -20.18 27.53
N GLU A 175 -30.62 -20.89 26.38
CA GLU A 175 -30.14 -20.46 25.07
C GLU A 175 -30.84 -19.19 24.54
N GLN A 176 -32.00 -18.83 25.09
CA GLN A 176 -32.73 -17.64 24.66
C GLN A 176 -32.29 -16.38 25.37
N PHE A 177 -31.61 -16.48 26.52
CA PHE A 177 -31.25 -15.35 27.36
C PHE A 177 -29.86 -14.77 27.00
N ASP A 178 -29.73 -13.46 27.18
CA ASP A 178 -28.43 -12.79 27.13
C ASP A 178 -27.51 -13.35 28.24
N PRO A 179 -26.31 -13.87 27.93
CA PRO A 179 -25.41 -14.43 28.95
C PRO A 179 -25.06 -13.50 30.09
N THR A 180 -25.28 -12.18 29.92
CA THR A 180 -24.98 -11.18 30.94
C THR A 180 -26.21 -10.70 31.70
N THR A 181 -27.36 -11.35 31.51
CA THR A 181 -28.64 -10.94 32.07
C THR A 181 -28.72 -11.21 33.59
N ASP A 182 -27.84 -12.07 34.11
CA ASP A 182 -27.70 -12.39 35.53
C ASP A 182 -26.95 -11.31 36.35
N GLN A 183 -26.39 -10.29 35.67
CA GLN A 183 -25.67 -9.19 36.33
C GLN A 183 -26.63 -8.25 37.06
N ALA A 184 -26.61 -8.26 38.37
CA ALA A 184 -27.54 -7.50 39.19
C ALA A 184 -27.42 -5.97 39.04
N GLU A 185 -26.27 -5.43 38.68
CA GLU A 185 -26.01 -4.00 38.42
C GLU A 185 -26.33 -3.55 37.00
N ARG A 186 -26.84 -4.44 36.14
CA ARG A 186 -27.09 -4.15 34.73
C ARG A 186 -28.12 -3.05 34.57
N LEU A 187 -27.78 -2.11 33.67
CA LEU A 187 -28.70 -1.10 33.18
C LEU A 187 -29.73 -1.73 32.23
N MET A 188 -30.99 -1.48 32.52
CA MET A 188 -32.13 -1.73 31.63
C MET A 188 -32.56 -0.41 31.00
N PHE A 189 -32.45 -0.25 29.68
CA PHE A 189 -33.01 0.91 28.99
C PHE A 189 -34.54 0.91 29.11
N TRP A 190 -35.14 2.10 29.24
CA TRP A 190 -36.60 2.23 29.12
C TRP A 190 -37.05 1.67 27.75
N PRO A 191 -38.27 1.15 27.68
CA PRO A 191 -38.79 0.67 26.40
C PRO A 191 -38.74 1.77 25.34
N SER A 192 -38.15 1.45 24.22
CA SER A 192 -38.10 2.30 23.05
C SER A 192 -38.15 1.46 21.79
N CYS A 193 -38.54 2.07 20.67
CA CYS A 193 -38.51 1.43 19.37
C CYS A 193 -38.31 2.47 18.28
N PRO A 194 -37.70 2.11 17.13
CA PRO A 194 -37.66 2.97 15.94
C PRO A 194 -39.01 3.47 15.52
N LYS A 195 -39.10 4.58 14.79
CA LYS A 195 -40.37 5.23 14.40
C LYS A 195 -41.34 4.31 13.66
N ASP A 196 -40.83 3.36 12.87
CA ASP A 196 -41.55 2.33 12.12
C ASP A 196 -41.47 0.94 12.74
N GLY A 197 -40.74 0.80 13.86
CA GLY A 197 -40.58 -0.46 14.57
C GLY A 197 -41.85 -0.94 15.28
N GLU A 198 -41.92 -2.26 15.46
CA GLU A 198 -43.02 -2.88 16.24
C GLU A 198 -42.65 -2.92 17.72
N PHE A 199 -43.62 -2.61 18.58
CA PHE A 199 -43.47 -2.78 20.02
C PHE A 199 -44.65 -3.61 20.56
N LEU A 200 -44.29 -4.75 21.13
CA LEU A 200 -45.23 -5.65 21.78
C LEU A 200 -44.97 -5.67 23.29
N SER A 201 -46.01 -5.62 24.06
CA SER A 201 -45.97 -5.83 25.52
C SER A 201 -47.19 -6.59 26.02
N LYS A 202 -46.97 -7.50 26.94
CA LYS A 202 -48.08 -8.27 27.55
C LYS A 202 -47.75 -8.63 28.98
N SER A 203 -48.61 -8.28 29.91
CA SER A 203 -48.51 -8.64 31.32
C SER A 203 -49.34 -9.88 31.62
N PHE A 204 -48.92 -10.58 32.66
CA PHE A 204 -49.70 -11.63 33.31
C PHE A 204 -49.85 -11.28 34.77
N ASP A 205 -51.09 -11.26 35.24
CA ASP A 205 -51.42 -10.95 36.62
C ASP A 205 -51.21 -12.17 37.52
N GLY A 206 -50.66 -11.95 38.68
CA GLY A 206 -50.32 -13.01 39.63
C GLY A 206 -49.64 -12.46 40.87
N ASN A 207 -49.12 -13.35 41.70
CA ASN A 207 -48.41 -12.97 42.89
C ASN A 207 -46.94 -12.56 42.59
N PRO A 208 -46.30 -11.73 43.42
CA PRO A 208 -44.85 -11.57 43.35
C PRO A 208 -44.15 -12.93 43.51
N MET A 209 -43.00 -13.11 42.79
CA MET A 209 -42.23 -14.33 42.86
C MET A 209 -41.73 -14.57 44.30
N GLU A 210 -42.05 -15.71 44.89
CA GLU A 210 -41.66 -16.06 46.26
C GLU A 210 -40.18 -16.41 46.36
N VAL A 211 -39.34 -15.40 46.62
CA VAL A 211 -37.88 -15.51 46.62
C VAL A 211 -37.36 -16.69 47.42
N ASP A 212 -37.82 -16.80 48.69
CA ASP A 212 -37.32 -17.83 49.61
C ASP A 212 -37.70 -19.25 49.19
N LYS A 213 -38.82 -19.42 48.53
CA LYS A 213 -39.22 -20.72 47.95
C LYS A 213 -38.35 -21.13 46.78
N TRP A 214 -37.95 -20.15 45.96
CA TRP A 214 -37.13 -20.39 44.77
C TRP A 214 -35.66 -20.59 45.12
N LEU A 215 -35.18 -20.07 46.25
CA LEU A 215 -33.78 -20.24 46.72
C LEU A 215 -33.59 -21.51 47.60
N LYS A 216 -34.68 -22.07 48.22
CA LYS A 216 -34.61 -23.20 49.16
C LYS A 216 -34.54 -24.60 48.55
N GLY A 217 -34.43 -24.75 47.27
CA GLY A 217 -34.57 -26.03 46.57
C GLY A 217 -33.32 -26.82 46.24
N GLU A 218 -32.13 -26.60 46.84
CA GLU A 218 -30.88 -27.18 46.32
C GLU A 218 -30.08 -27.98 47.36
N ASP A 219 -29.81 -29.30 47.00
CA ASP A 219 -28.81 -30.16 47.59
C ASP A 219 -27.39 -29.65 47.26
N PRO A 220 -26.49 -29.44 48.25
CA PRO A 220 -25.10 -28.98 47.99
C PRO A 220 -24.29 -29.89 47.07
N PHE A 221 -24.71 -31.13 46.83
CA PHE A 221 -24.03 -32.08 45.96
C PHE A 221 -24.35 -31.86 44.46
N THR A 222 -25.52 -31.42 44.16
CA THR A 222 -25.97 -31.07 42.79
C THR A 222 -25.31 -29.78 42.27
N GLN A 223 -25.00 -28.83 43.19
CA GLN A 223 -24.29 -27.61 42.84
C GLN A 223 -22.89 -27.86 42.29
N ARG A 224 -22.21 -28.90 42.78
CA ARG A 224 -20.79 -29.18 42.39
C ARG A 224 -20.62 -29.77 40.99
N HIS A 225 -21.57 -30.58 40.55
CA HIS A 225 -21.60 -31.08 39.17
C HIS A 225 -22.08 -29.97 38.21
N ARG A 226 -23.00 -29.13 38.61
CA ARG A 226 -23.52 -28.00 37.81
C ARG A 226 -22.53 -26.88 37.57
N VAL A 227 -21.54 -26.66 38.48
CA VAL A 227 -20.48 -25.66 38.26
C VAL A 227 -19.55 -26.08 37.12
N ALA A 228 -19.25 -27.39 37.00
CA ALA A 228 -18.47 -27.90 35.87
C ALA A 228 -19.24 -27.85 34.55
N ASP A 229 -20.55 -28.17 34.56
CA ASP A 229 -21.44 -28.10 33.40
C ASP A 229 -21.74 -26.65 32.92
N ARG A 230 -21.54 -25.66 33.79
CA ARG A 230 -21.75 -24.23 33.50
C ARG A 230 -20.50 -23.44 33.18
N ALA A 231 -19.32 -24.00 33.34
CA ALA A 231 -18.09 -23.35 32.97
C ALA A 231 -17.99 -23.35 31.42
N GLU A 232 -17.77 -22.16 30.86
CA GLU A 232 -17.52 -22.03 29.43
C GLU A 232 -16.38 -22.99 29.03
N ASP A 233 -16.60 -23.80 28.00
CA ASP A 233 -15.58 -24.74 27.53
C ASP A 233 -14.28 -23.98 27.19
N PRO A 234 -13.18 -24.22 27.91
CA PRO A 234 -11.95 -23.49 27.73
C PRO A 234 -11.35 -23.67 26.35
N THR A 235 -11.71 -24.73 25.64
CA THR A 235 -11.20 -25.03 24.29
C THR A 235 -11.88 -24.16 23.22
N THR A 236 -13.08 -23.62 23.52
CA THR A 236 -13.80 -22.70 22.60
C THR A 236 -13.33 -21.26 22.75
N LYS A 237 -12.59 -20.94 23.80
CA LYS A 237 -12.07 -19.58 24.02
C LYS A 237 -11.08 -19.18 22.92
N ARG A 238 -11.18 -17.91 22.51
CA ARG A 238 -10.20 -17.32 21.59
C ARG A 238 -8.97 -16.82 22.35
N GLY A 239 -7.84 -16.74 21.65
CA GLY A 239 -6.59 -16.23 22.16
C GLY A 239 -5.78 -17.27 22.92
N ILE A 240 -4.75 -16.80 23.67
CA ILE A 240 -3.70 -17.66 24.25
C ILE A 240 -4.26 -18.72 25.21
N VAL A 241 -5.29 -18.39 25.97
CA VAL A 241 -5.91 -19.32 26.93
C VAL A 241 -6.57 -20.47 26.18
N GLY A 242 -7.37 -20.19 25.14
CA GLY A 242 -8.01 -21.21 24.30
C GLY A 242 -6.99 -22.05 23.54
N CYS A 243 -6.00 -21.41 22.93
CA CYS A 243 -4.92 -22.12 22.24
C CYS A 243 -4.15 -23.05 23.16
N PHE A 244 -3.88 -22.63 24.39
CA PHE A 244 -3.22 -23.48 25.39
C PHE A 244 -4.10 -24.65 25.79
N CYS A 245 -5.39 -24.41 26.04
CA CYS A 245 -6.31 -25.47 26.46
C CYS A 245 -6.62 -26.50 25.33
N ARG A 246 -6.55 -26.10 24.07
CA ARG A 246 -6.61 -27.01 22.92
C ARG A 246 -5.30 -27.81 22.75
N ALA A 247 -4.14 -27.15 22.99
CA ALA A 247 -2.82 -27.77 22.88
C ALA A 247 -2.47 -28.73 24.03
N TYR A 248 -2.97 -28.41 25.24
CA TYR A 248 -2.69 -29.16 26.46
C TYR A 248 -3.98 -29.34 27.25
N SER A 249 -4.50 -30.57 27.30
CA SER A 249 -5.53 -30.95 28.27
C SER A 249 -5.01 -30.82 29.70
N VAL A 250 -5.88 -30.92 30.69
CA VAL A 250 -5.45 -31.00 32.10
C VAL A 250 -4.55 -32.20 32.34
N TYR A 251 -4.81 -33.31 31.70
CA TYR A 251 -3.94 -34.50 31.79
C TYR A 251 -2.53 -34.23 31.24
N ASP A 252 -2.42 -33.57 30.07
CA ASP A 252 -1.13 -33.17 29.53
C ASP A 252 -0.42 -32.15 30.43
N ALA A 253 -1.17 -31.18 30.95
CA ALA A 253 -0.60 -30.21 31.90
C ALA A 253 -0.04 -30.84 33.15
N LEU A 254 -0.74 -31.85 33.71
CA LEU A 254 -0.30 -32.56 34.91
C LEU A 254 0.94 -33.42 34.62
N SER A 255 0.99 -34.13 33.46
CA SER A 255 2.08 -35.02 33.12
C SER A 255 3.32 -34.29 32.63
N ASP A 256 3.16 -33.31 31.73
CA ASP A 256 4.26 -32.68 30.97
C ASP A 256 4.77 -31.40 31.62
N LEU A 257 3.86 -30.58 32.18
CA LEU A 257 4.20 -29.25 32.65
C LEU A 257 4.26 -29.11 34.17
N LEU A 258 3.57 -29.99 34.91
CA LEU A 258 3.51 -30.05 36.37
C LEU A 258 3.99 -31.39 36.90
N ALA A 259 4.90 -32.02 36.16
CA ALA A 259 5.51 -33.29 36.60
C ALA A 259 6.12 -33.18 38.00
N GLY A 260 5.73 -34.08 38.91
CA GLY A 260 6.15 -34.07 40.29
C GLY A 260 5.32 -33.22 41.28
N VAL A 261 4.40 -32.37 40.75
CA VAL A 261 3.44 -31.62 41.60
C VAL A 261 2.23 -32.48 41.96
N TYR A 262 1.82 -33.35 41.03
CA TYR A 262 0.73 -34.28 41.21
C TYR A 262 1.16 -35.69 40.83
N ALA A 263 0.71 -36.67 41.62
CA ALA A 263 0.90 -38.08 41.32
C ALA A 263 -0.42 -38.72 40.90
N PRO A 264 -0.45 -39.54 39.80
CA PRO A 264 -1.64 -40.28 39.41
C PRO A 264 -2.03 -41.31 40.44
N THR A 265 -3.32 -41.60 40.55
CA THR A 265 -3.85 -42.67 41.40
C THR A 265 -4.29 -43.87 40.56
N GLY A 266 -4.81 -44.92 41.19
CA GLY A 266 -5.41 -46.04 40.45
C GLY A 266 -6.69 -45.70 39.65
N SER A 267 -7.23 -44.51 39.80
CA SER A 267 -8.38 -44.01 39.04
C SER A 267 -7.91 -42.97 38.01
N PRO A 268 -8.32 -43.07 36.73
CA PRO A 268 -7.76 -42.24 35.66
C PRO A 268 -8.01 -40.74 35.80
N ASN A 269 -9.07 -40.35 36.51
CA ASN A 269 -9.45 -38.94 36.70
C ASN A 269 -9.09 -38.40 38.10
N ARG A 270 -8.34 -39.16 38.95
CA ARG A 270 -7.95 -38.76 40.31
C ARG A 270 -6.45 -38.66 40.44
N TRP A 271 -6.00 -37.57 41.08
CA TRP A 271 -4.59 -37.24 41.27
C TRP A 271 -4.36 -36.88 42.74
N THR A 272 -3.17 -37.08 43.23
CA THR A 272 -2.74 -36.70 44.55
C THR A 272 -1.77 -35.54 44.49
N TYR A 273 -2.03 -34.46 45.19
CA TYR A 273 -1.05 -33.38 45.33
C TYR A 273 0.15 -33.87 46.18
N ALA A 274 1.38 -33.67 45.66
CA ALA A 274 2.59 -34.28 46.26
C ALA A 274 2.84 -33.81 47.68
N ASP A 275 2.57 -32.54 47.99
CA ASP A 275 2.71 -31.98 49.36
C ASP A 275 1.41 -32.07 50.16
N GLY A 276 0.44 -32.86 49.70
CA GLY A 276 -0.85 -33.05 50.38
C GLY A 276 -0.86 -34.23 51.33
N HIS A 277 -1.69 -34.20 52.37
CA HIS A 277 -1.85 -35.26 53.34
C HIS A 277 -2.92 -36.31 53.00
N THR A 278 -3.65 -36.13 51.91
CA THR A 278 -4.75 -37.00 51.45
C THR A 278 -4.50 -37.55 50.07
N THR A 279 -4.90 -38.79 49.79
CA THR A 279 -4.72 -39.44 48.48
C THR A 279 -5.94 -39.20 47.60
N GLY A 280 -5.74 -38.82 46.32
CA GLY A 280 -6.77 -38.75 45.30
C GLY A 280 -7.74 -37.56 45.45
N GLY A 281 -7.36 -36.49 46.15
CA GLY A 281 -8.19 -35.31 46.38
C GLY A 281 -8.21 -34.31 45.21
N ALA A 282 -7.41 -34.50 44.19
CA ALA A 282 -7.46 -33.71 42.99
C ALA A 282 -8.18 -34.48 41.86
N ILE A 283 -9.16 -33.86 41.22
CA ILE A 283 -10.07 -34.53 40.28
C ILE A 283 -10.08 -33.77 38.96
N VAL A 284 -9.98 -34.53 37.87
CA VAL A 284 -10.09 -34.03 36.48
C VAL A 284 -11.52 -34.31 35.97
N TYR A 285 -12.15 -33.31 35.39
CA TYR A 285 -13.52 -33.34 34.87
C TYR A 285 -13.54 -33.13 33.38
N ASP A 286 -14.69 -33.48 32.76
CA ASP A 286 -15.02 -33.19 31.37
C ASP A 286 -13.87 -33.57 30.41
N GLU A 287 -13.46 -34.84 30.42
CA GLU A 287 -12.40 -35.43 29.58
C GLU A 287 -11.08 -34.64 29.55
N GLY A 288 -10.77 -33.96 30.64
CA GLY A 288 -9.50 -33.20 30.76
C GLY A 288 -9.63 -31.70 30.53
N LYS A 289 -10.83 -31.14 30.46
CA LYS A 289 -11.03 -29.69 30.30
C LYS A 289 -10.89 -28.92 31.60
N PHE A 290 -11.30 -29.53 32.73
CA PHE A 290 -11.33 -28.89 34.03
C PHE A 290 -10.63 -29.71 35.12
N PHE A 291 -10.10 -29.00 36.08
CA PHE A 291 -9.42 -29.53 37.27
C PHE A 291 -9.97 -28.90 38.53
N TYR A 292 -10.10 -29.69 39.59
CA TYR A 292 -10.49 -29.21 40.93
C TYR A 292 -9.72 -29.96 42.01
N SER A 293 -9.14 -29.24 42.95
CA SER A 293 -8.42 -29.82 44.09
C SER A 293 -9.13 -29.61 45.41
N TYR A 294 -9.22 -30.67 46.24
CA TYR A 294 -9.72 -30.67 47.61
C TYR A 294 -8.58 -30.70 48.64
N HIS A 295 -7.35 -30.66 48.22
CA HIS A 295 -6.20 -30.62 49.11
C HIS A 295 -6.05 -29.23 49.71
N ALA A 296 -6.16 -29.11 51.01
CA ALA A 296 -6.13 -27.81 51.71
C ALA A 296 -4.82 -27.01 51.53
N THR A 297 -3.72 -27.70 51.27
CA THR A 297 -2.39 -27.10 51.07
C THR A 297 -2.08 -26.81 49.62
N ASP A 298 -2.94 -27.26 48.70
CA ASP A 298 -2.75 -27.05 47.28
C ASP A 298 -3.09 -25.61 46.90
N PRO A 299 -2.22 -24.86 46.20
CA PRO A 299 -2.56 -23.53 45.66
C PRO A 299 -3.82 -23.52 44.81
N ALA A 300 -4.20 -24.62 44.15
CA ALA A 300 -5.38 -24.82 43.35
C ALA A 300 -6.63 -25.20 44.15
N ASN A 301 -6.54 -25.28 45.49
CA ASN A 301 -7.63 -25.73 46.35
C ASN A 301 -8.90 -24.88 46.16
N GLY A 302 -10.05 -25.56 46.04
CA GLY A 302 -11.37 -24.93 46.00
C GLY A 302 -11.68 -24.17 44.73
N GLN A 303 -10.87 -24.29 43.71
CA GLN A 303 -11.04 -23.59 42.39
C GLN A 303 -11.26 -24.59 41.29
N LEU A 304 -12.24 -24.30 40.42
CA LEU A 304 -12.41 -25.01 39.14
C LEU A 304 -11.51 -24.34 38.10
N LEU A 305 -10.48 -25.04 37.65
CA LEU A 305 -9.43 -24.50 36.80
C LEU A 305 -9.39 -25.22 35.45
N ASN A 306 -9.14 -24.50 34.37
CA ASN A 306 -8.68 -25.07 33.11
C ASN A 306 -7.16 -25.35 33.16
N SER A 307 -6.62 -25.98 32.13
CA SER A 307 -5.20 -26.34 32.09
C SER A 307 -4.26 -25.13 32.14
N PHE A 308 -4.64 -24.00 31.53
CA PHE A 308 -3.85 -22.75 31.55
C PHE A 308 -3.75 -22.17 32.96
N ASP A 309 -4.91 -22.04 33.65
CA ASP A 309 -4.94 -21.48 34.98
C ASP A 309 -4.30 -22.41 36.01
N LEU A 310 -4.41 -23.73 35.85
CA LEU A 310 -3.74 -24.71 36.68
C LEU A 310 -2.22 -24.55 36.63
N VAL A 311 -1.64 -24.47 35.41
CA VAL A 311 -0.19 -24.27 35.26
C VAL A 311 0.22 -22.88 35.76
N ARG A 312 -0.59 -21.84 35.48
CA ARG A 312 -0.35 -20.46 35.95
C ARG A 312 -0.20 -20.38 37.47
N ILE A 313 -1.14 -20.97 38.20
CA ILE A 313 -1.18 -20.91 39.67
C ILE A 313 0.06 -21.60 40.26
N HIS A 314 0.42 -22.76 39.75
CA HIS A 314 1.55 -23.52 40.30
C HIS A 314 2.90 -22.92 39.92
N ARG A 315 3.08 -22.41 38.72
CA ARG A 315 4.36 -21.84 38.27
C ARG A 315 4.56 -20.40 38.67
N TYR A 316 3.52 -19.62 38.67
CA TYR A 316 3.62 -18.15 38.76
C TYR A 316 2.70 -17.53 39.84
N GLY A 317 1.87 -18.30 40.50
CA GLY A 317 0.90 -17.77 41.48
C GLY A 317 1.57 -17.03 42.65
N SER A 318 2.80 -17.37 42.99
CA SER A 318 3.58 -16.69 44.04
C SER A 318 3.86 -15.21 43.72
N TYR A 319 3.86 -14.81 42.45
CA TYR A 319 4.05 -13.42 42.07
C TYR A 319 2.81 -12.54 42.26
N ASP A 320 1.64 -13.13 42.50
CA ASP A 320 0.41 -12.43 42.76
C ASP A 320 0.15 -12.10 44.24
N VAL A 321 1.04 -12.52 45.17
CA VAL A 321 0.86 -12.38 46.63
C VAL A 321 0.67 -10.93 47.06
N THR A 322 1.24 -9.98 46.35
CA THR A 322 1.11 -8.53 46.62
C THR A 322 -0.08 -7.87 45.91
N CYS A 323 -0.80 -8.61 45.07
CA CYS A 323 -1.93 -8.09 44.35
C CYS A 323 -3.18 -8.08 45.22
N GLY A 324 -3.95 -6.98 45.22
CA GLY A 324 -5.24 -6.91 45.87
C GLY A 324 -6.25 -7.90 45.25
N ALA A 325 -7.22 -8.34 46.03
CA ALA A 325 -8.27 -9.26 45.56
C ALA A 325 -9.08 -8.68 44.39
N ASP A 326 -9.16 -7.35 44.27
CA ASP A 326 -9.94 -6.62 43.26
C ASP A 326 -9.20 -6.47 41.91
N VAL A 327 -7.92 -6.92 41.82
CA VAL A 327 -7.14 -6.84 40.57
C VAL A 327 -7.63 -7.91 39.59
N PRO A 328 -8.08 -7.54 38.37
CA PRO A 328 -8.51 -8.50 37.38
C PRO A 328 -7.42 -9.51 37.04
N MET A 329 -7.81 -10.76 36.73
CA MET A 329 -6.86 -11.84 36.43
C MET A 329 -5.85 -11.47 35.36
N THR A 330 -6.31 -10.81 34.30
CA THR A 330 -5.50 -10.38 33.14
C THR A 330 -4.47 -9.29 33.46
N GLU A 331 -4.61 -8.63 34.62
CA GLU A 331 -3.69 -7.59 35.08
C GLU A 331 -2.68 -8.09 36.11
N ARG A 332 -2.79 -9.35 36.51
CA ARG A 332 -1.87 -9.96 37.51
C ARG A 332 -0.54 -10.36 36.88
N PRO A 333 0.56 -10.22 37.58
CA PRO A 333 1.88 -10.64 37.10
C PRO A 333 1.93 -12.08 36.60
N SER A 334 1.30 -13.01 37.35
CA SER A 334 1.25 -14.42 36.99
C SER A 334 0.63 -14.68 35.64
N TYR A 335 -0.38 -13.88 35.25
CA TYR A 335 -1.05 -14.03 33.97
C TYR A 335 -0.13 -13.65 32.79
N GLY A 336 0.58 -12.52 32.88
CA GLY A 336 1.55 -12.12 31.86
C GLY A 336 2.67 -13.15 31.68
N MET A 337 3.25 -13.62 32.79
CA MET A 337 4.30 -14.65 32.78
C MET A 337 3.79 -15.97 32.17
N MET A 338 2.55 -16.35 32.47
CA MET A 338 1.94 -17.54 31.86
C MET A 338 1.67 -17.38 30.38
N CYS A 339 1.27 -16.20 29.93
CA CYS A 339 1.13 -15.91 28.51
C CYS A 339 2.45 -16.04 27.74
N ASP A 340 3.53 -15.50 28.31
CA ASP A 340 4.88 -15.61 27.73
C ASP A 340 5.34 -17.08 27.66
N PHE A 341 5.13 -17.83 28.73
CA PHE A 341 5.44 -19.25 28.79
C PHE A 341 4.63 -20.05 27.77
N ALA A 342 3.31 -19.85 27.72
CA ALA A 342 2.43 -20.53 26.79
C ALA A 342 2.85 -20.26 25.33
N SER A 343 3.18 -18.99 25.02
CA SER A 343 3.64 -18.60 23.67
C SER A 343 5.00 -19.20 23.28
N SER A 344 5.78 -19.67 24.23
CA SER A 344 7.07 -20.32 23.95
C SER A 344 6.91 -21.79 23.51
N LEU A 345 5.76 -22.42 23.80
CA LEU A 345 5.51 -23.83 23.57
C LEU A 345 5.10 -24.10 22.12
N GLU A 346 5.78 -25.03 21.44
CA GLU A 346 5.54 -25.35 20.01
C GLU A 346 4.10 -25.83 19.73
N ARG A 347 3.50 -26.65 20.64
CA ARG A 347 2.11 -27.11 20.47
C ARG A 347 1.12 -25.93 20.55
N VAL A 348 1.38 -24.93 21.41
CA VAL A 348 0.55 -23.74 21.54
C VAL A 348 0.72 -22.83 20.32
N LYS A 349 1.94 -22.67 19.80
CA LYS A 349 2.20 -21.90 18.58
C LYS A 349 1.39 -22.44 17.39
N LYS A 350 1.33 -23.75 17.24
CA LYS A 350 0.50 -24.39 16.18
C LYS A 350 -0.98 -24.03 16.33
N GLU A 351 -1.52 -24.10 17.53
CA GLU A 351 -2.92 -23.72 17.78
C GLU A 351 -3.18 -22.22 17.59
N GLN A 352 -2.23 -21.36 17.96
CA GLN A 352 -2.33 -19.92 17.71
C GLN A 352 -2.36 -19.63 16.19
N ASN A 353 -1.49 -20.26 15.44
CA ASN A 353 -1.47 -20.15 13.99
C ASN A 353 -2.79 -20.63 13.38
N ARG A 354 -3.33 -21.77 13.85
CA ARG A 354 -4.61 -22.30 13.39
C ARG A 354 -5.79 -21.36 13.68
N GLU A 355 -5.83 -20.74 14.85
CA GLU A 355 -6.87 -19.77 15.22
C GLU A 355 -6.77 -18.48 14.36
N LEU A 356 -5.54 -17.98 14.15
CA LEU A 356 -5.30 -16.81 13.29
C LEU A 356 -5.70 -17.10 11.83
N MET A 357 -5.40 -18.32 11.35
CA MET A 357 -5.79 -18.79 10.03
C MET A 357 -7.30 -18.83 9.83
N ALA A 358 -8.02 -19.38 10.79
CA ALA A 358 -9.48 -19.40 10.74
C ALA A 358 -10.10 -18.01 10.66
N GLN A 359 -9.45 -16.99 11.27
CA GLN A 359 -9.88 -15.60 11.18
C GLN A 359 -9.61 -15.00 9.79
N VAL A 360 -8.48 -15.34 9.15
CA VAL A 360 -8.12 -14.91 7.79
C VAL A 360 -9.09 -15.51 6.77
N SER A 361 -9.40 -16.79 6.89
CA SER A 361 -10.34 -17.49 5.98
C SER A 361 -11.79 -16.98 6.12
N ALA A 362 -12.22 -16.61 7.32
CA ALA A 362 -13.55 -16.06 7.56
C ALA A 362 -13.74 -14.63 7.01
N GLY A 363 -12.67 -13.87 6.80
CA GLY A 363 -12.70 -12.53 6.20
C GLY A 363 -13.01 -12.52 4.69
N ASP A 364 -12.83 -13.62 3.99
CA ASP A 364 -13.07 -13.74 2.55
C ASP A 364 -14.58 -13.79 2.17
N PHE A 365 -15.49 -13.94 3.14
CA PHE A 365 -16.91 -14.15 2.85
C PHE A 365 -17.76 -12.87 2.74
N SER A 366 -17.20 -11.67 2.94
CA SER A 366 -18.01 -10.43 3.03
C SER A 366 -17.87 -9.47 1.83
N LEU A 367 -17.23 -9.87 0.73
CA LEU A 367 -17.02 -8.98 -0.45
C LEU A 367 -17.52 -9.53 -1.78
N SER A 368 -18.43 -10.51 -1.77
CA SER A 368 -19.10 -10.97 -2.99
C SER A 368 -20.62 -10.85 -2.89
N THR A 369 -21.13 -9.62 -2.96
CA THR A 369 -22.51 -9.38 -3.41
C THR A 369 -22.58 -7.97 -3.96
N GLU A 370 -22.65 -7.91 -5.24
CA GLU A 370 -23.44 -7.07 -6.13
C GLU A 370 -22.70 -6.79 -7.43
N THR A 371 -22.82 -7.70 -8.38
CA THR A 371 -22.96 -7.32 -9.80
C THR A 371 -23.77 -8.38 -10.52
N SER A 372 -24.98 -7.95 -10.88
CA SER A 372 -25.80 -8.29 -12.08
C SER A 372 -25.67 -9.67 -12.70
N ASP A 373 -26.83 -10.36 -12.72
CA ASP A 373 -27.25 -11.38 -13.68
C ASP A 373 -26.55 -11.33 -15.04
N THR A 374 -25.67 -12.28 -15.28
CA THR A 374 -25.54 -12.99 -16.55
C THR A 374 -25.04 -14.39 -16.26
N SER A 375 -25.91 -15.34 -16.57
CA SER A 375 -25.69 -16.76 -16.52
C SER A 375 -24.58 -17.20 -17.49
N GLU A 376 -23.39 -17.46 -16.97
CA GLU A 376 -22.44 -18.43 -17.52
C GLU A 376 -21.57 -18.88 -16.35
N THR A 377 -21.79 -20.10 -15.89
CA THR A 377 -20.95 -20.80 -14.93
C THR A 377 -19.56 -21.01 -15.55
N PRO A 378 -18.46 -20.49 -14.95
CA PRO A 378 -17.14 -20.95 -15.35
C PRO A 378 -17.00 -22.40 -14.87
N GLU A 379 -16.65 -23.29 -15.79
CA GLU A 379 -16.19 -24.63 -15.48
C GLU A 379 -15.02 -24.53 -14.51
N THR A 380 -15.19 -25.08 -13.31
CA THR A 380 -14.09 -25.30 -12.36
C THR A 380 -13.11 -26.28 -13.01
N PRO A 381 -11.79 -25.98 -12.99
CA PRO A 381 -10.80 -26.98 -13.38
C PRO A 381 -10.92 -28.20 -12.48
N ASP A 382 -10.97 -29.42 -13.07
CA ASP A 382 -11.13 -30.71 -12.40
C ASP A 382 -10.01 -31.10 -11.41
N ASP A 383 -9.14 -30.17 -11.01
CA ASP A 383 -8.00 -30.39 -10.10
C ASP A 383 -7.98 -29.47 -8.87
N TYR A 384 -9.12 -28.85 -8.50
CA TYR A 384 -9.19 -28.05 -7.30
C TYR A 384 -9.39 -28.91 -6.05
N ASP A 385 -8.30 -29.12 -5.28
CA ASP A 385 -8.32 -29.77 -3.97
C ASP A 385 -8.22 -28.75 -2.84
N PRO A 386 -9.33 -28.42 -2.16
CA PRO A 386 -9.34 -27.43 -1.07
C PRO A 386 -8.39 -27.77 0.08
N MET A 387 -8.14 -29.07 0.31
CA MET A 387 -7.28 -29.54 1.40
C MET A 387 -5.80 -29.28 1.13
N LYS A 388 -5.35 -29.32 -0.13
CA LYS A 388 -3.97 -28.94 -0.50
C LYS A 388 -3.70 -27.45 -0.34
N ASP A 389 -4.70 -26.63 -0.63
CA ASP A 389 -4.60 -25.18 -0.46
C ASP A 389 -4.49 -24.77 1.02
N GLU A 390 -5.17 -25.48 1.93
CA GLU A 390 -5.06 -25.28 3.37
C GLU A 390 -3.71 -25.73 3.93
N GLU A 391 -3.15 -26.83 3.43
CA GLU A 391 -1.82 -27.31 3.85
C GLU A 391 -0.70 -26.36 3.36
N GLU A 392 -0.73 -25.92 2.08
CA GLU A 392 0.25 -24.96 1.56
C GLU A 392 0.19 -23.60 2.29
N PHE A 393 -1.02 -23.14 2.65
CA PHE A 393 -1.22 -21.93 3.42
C PHE A 393 -0.76 -22.10 4.87
N ALA A 394 -0.97 -23.26 5.49
CA ALA A 394 -0.56 -23.55 6.85
C ALA A 394 0.97 -23.56 7.02
N ASP A 395 1.70 -23.98 6.01
CA ASP A 395 3.16 -24.18 6.08
C ASP A 395 3.93 -22.84 6.17
N TRP A 396 3.72 -21.90 5.23
CA TRP A 396 4.45 -20.62 5.26
C TRP A 396 3.97 -19.66 6.34
N ALA A 397 2.71 -19.74 6.72
CA ALA A 397 2.13 -18.86 7.70
C ALA A 397 2.51 -19.27 9.14
N SER A 398 2.99 -20.52 9.33
CA SER A 398 3.60 -20.94 10.58
C SER A 398 4.86 -20.14 10.96
N ASP A 399 5.52 -19.54 9.97
CA ASP A 399 6.69 -18.66 10.15
C ASP A 399 6.33 -17.23 10.59
N LEU A 400 5.06 -16.83 10.50
CA LEU A 400 4.67 -15.47 10.86
C LEU A 400 4.88 -15.19 12.34
N ILE A 401 5.45 -14.03 12.63
CA ILE A 401 5.66 -13.55 14.00
C ILE A 401 4.34 -12.99 14.52
N TYR A 402 3.97 -13.36 15.73
CA TYR A 402 2.80 -12.85 16.43
C TYR A 402 3.17 -12.30 17.81
N LYS A 403 2.30 -11.48 18.37
CA LYS A 403 2.39 -10.91 19.71
C LYS A 403 1.14 -11.23 20.51
N VAL A 404 1.33 -11.52 21.79
CA VAL A 404 0.24 -11.69 22.75
C VAL A 404 0.02 -10.37 23.48
N GLU A 405 -1.18 -9.81 23.38
CA GLU A 405 -1.56 -8.59 24.11
C GLU A 405 -1.78 -8.92 25.60
N ARG A 406 -1.75 -7.90 26.46
CA ARG A 406 -2.01 -8.08 27.91
C ARG A 406 -3.39 -8.70 28.20
N SER A 407 -4.33 -8.57 27.30
CA SER A 407 -5.63 -9.23 27.35
C SER A 407 -5.61 -10.72 27.06
N GLY A 408 -4.45 -11.28 26.66
CA GLY A 408 -4.31 -12.65 26.19
C GLY A 408 -4.66 -12.82 24.71
N ARG A 409 -5.07 -11.77 24.01
CA ARG A 409 -5.42 -11.81 22.58
C ARG A 409 -4.15 -11.94 21.75
N VAL A 410 -4.13 -12.87 20.82
CA VAL A 410 -3.02 -13.07 19.87
C VAL A 410 -3.29 -12.21 18.62
N ARG A 411 -2.24 -11.58 18.11
CA ARG A 411 -2.28 -10.84 16.84
C ARG A 411 -0.96 -11.00 16.09
N PHE A 412 -0.99 -10.81 14.78
CA PHE A 412 0.24 -10.75 14.00
C PHE A 412 1.07 -9.53 14.39
N ASP A 413 2.40 -9.71 14.44
CA ASP A 413 3.31 -8.60 14.64
C ASP A 413 3.34 -7.71 13.39
N ASN A 414 3.23 -6.40 13.60
CA ASN A 414 3.33 -5.40 12.54
C ASN A 414 4.82 -5.19 12.21
N SER A 415 5.42 -6.16 11.53
CA SER A 415 6.85 -6.21 11.20
C SER A 415 7.09 -6.37 9.70
N HIS A 416 8.22 -5.89 9.22
CA HIS A 416 8.69 -6.10 7.85
C HIS A 416 8.69 -7.58 7.46
N PHE A 417 9.11 -8.45 8.36
CA PHE A 417 9.18 -9.88 8.11
C PHE A 417 7.81 -10.44 7.74
N ASN A 418 6.78 -10.13 8.54
CA ASN A 418 5.43 -10.61 8.29
C ASN A 418 4.86 -10.07 6.98
N VAL A 419 5.02 -8.78 6.73
CA VAL A 419 4.50 -8.19 5.48
C VAL A 419 5.17 -8.78 4.26
N ILE A 420 6.50 -8.96 4.28
CA ILE A 420 7.24 -9.61 3.17
C ILE A 420 6.76 -11.04 2.96
N LYS A 421 6.64 -11.82 4.06
CA LYS A 421 6.17 -13.22 3.97
C LYS A 421 4.76 -13.30 3.36
N ILE A 422 3.85 -12.41 3.76
CA ILE A 422 2.50 -12.35 3.19
C ILE A 422 2.54 -12.02 1.69
N LEU A 423 3.27 -10.96 1.31
CA LEU A 423 3.37 -10.52 -0.08
C LEU A 423 4.01 -11.57 -1.02
N GLU A 424 4.90 -12.41 -0.47
CA GLU A 424 5.60 -13.45 -1.25
C GLU A 424 4.83 -14.78 -1.33
N ASN A 425 3.93 -15.07 -0.37
CA ASN A 425 3.34 -16.40 -0.24
C ASN A 425 1.81 -16.45 -0.34
N ASP A 426 1.08 -15.40 0.11
CA ASP A 426 -0.39 -15.40 0.01
C ASP A 426 -0.83 -15.46 -1.46
N LYS A 427 -1.55 -16.54 -1.83
CA LYS A 427 -1.98 -16.82 -3.20
C LYS A 427 -2.75 -15.67 -3.87
N ARG A 428 -3.41 -14.84 -3.07
CA ARG A 428 -4.21 -13.70 -3.54
C ARG A 428 -3.35 -12.53 -4.01
N ILE A 429 -2.09 -12.43 -3.54
CA ILE A 429 -1.22 -11.28 -3.79
C ILE A 429 0.22 -11.65 -4.20
N ARG A 430 0.63 -12.92 -4.01
CA ARG A 430 1.98 -13.37 -4.39
C ARG A 430 2.24 -13.13 -5.88
N GLY A 431 3.43 -12.58 -6.20
CA GLY A 431 3.83 -12.31 -7.57
C GLY A 431 3.09 -11.14 -8.24
N SER A 432 2.28 -10.38 -7.50
CA SER A 432 1.60 -9.21 -8.05
C SER A 432 2.53 -8.00 -8.22
N PHE A 433 3.56 -7.88 -7.41
CA PHE A 433 4.44 -6.72 -7.41
C PHE A 433 5.84 -7.08 -7.89
N ALA A 434 6.36 -6.27 -8.80
CA ALA A 434 7.72 -6.35 -9.29
C ALA A 434 8.27 -4.95 -9.57
N ARG A 435 9.59 -4.83 -9.79
CA ARG A 435 10.22 -3.58 -10.16
C ARG A 435 10.71 -3.63 -11.59
N ASP A 436 10.19 -2.75 -12.42
CA ASP A 436 10.75 -2.42 -13.72
C ASP A 436 12.04 -1.61 -13.52
N THR A 437 13.20 -2.24 -13.76
CA THR A 437 14.51 -1.59 -13.56
C THR A 437 14.86 -0.59 -14.66
N PHE A 438 14.17 -0.63 -15.79
CA PHE A 438 14.37 0.32 -16.88
C PHE A 438 13.68 1.66 -16.60
N HIS A 439 12.40 1.62 -16.20
CA HIS A 439 11.65 2.81 -15.78
C HIS A 439 11.93 3.17 -14.32
N ASP A 440 12.52 2.23 -13.52
CA ASP A 440 12.71 2.33 -12.07
C ASP A 440 11.41 2.59 -11.32
N ARG A 441 10.39 1.83 -11.68
CA ARG A 441 9.05 1.93 -11.10
C ARG A 441 8.52 0.55 -10.70
N ALA A 442 7.73 0.54 -9.64
CA ALA A 442 6.95 -0.62 -9.27
C ALA A 442 5.84 -0.88 -10.29
N VAL A 443 5.62 -2.14 -10.63
CA VAL A 443 4.60 -2.58 -11.58
C VAL A 443 3.76 -3.70 -11.00
N VAL A 444 2.50 -3.73 -11.41
CA VAL A 444 1.56 -4.81 -11.13
C VAL A 444 1.67 -5.84 -12.24
N GLN A 445 1.86 -7.13 -11.89
CA GLN A 445 2.05 -8.23 -12.86
C GLN A 445 0.89 -9.21 -12.96
N ARG A 446 -0.12 -9.06 -12.09
CA ARG A 446 -1.36 -9.86 -12.09
C ARG A 446 -2.45 -9.10 -11.34
N ASP A 447 -3.68 -9.57 -11.45
CA ASP A 447 -4.82 -8.98 -10.75
C ASP A 447 -4.53 -8.83 -9.26
N LEU A 448 -4.87 -7.66 -8.74
CA LEU A 448 -4.82 -7.33 -7.32
C LEU A 448 -6.17 -7.67 -6.67
N PRO A 449 -6.23 -7.99 -5.38
CA PRO A 449 -7.50 -8.28 -4.69
C PRO A 449 -8.55 -7.18 -4.79
N TRP A 450 -8.16 -5.96 -5.11
CA TRP A 450 -9.06 -4.79 -5.20
C TRP A 450 -9.23 -4.23 -6.60
N ARG A 451 -8.48 -4.71 -7.60
CA ARG A 451 -8.65 -4.31 -9.00
C ARG A 451 -7.98 -5.28 -9.97
N PRO A 452 -8.52 -5.45 -11.18
CA PRO A 452 -7.82 -6.20 -12.23
C PRO A 452 -6.55 -5.47 -12.70
N MET A 453 -5.61 -6.24 -13.26
CA MET A 453 -4.43 -5.72 -13.92
C MET A 453 -4.83 -4.95 -15.20
N GLN A 454 -4.25 -3.78 -15.42
CA GLN A 454 -4.45 -3.02 -16.65
C GLN A 454 -3.67 -3.67 -17.80
N THR A 455 -4.32 -3.85 -18.95
CA THR A 455 -3.72 -4.41 -20.16
C THR A 455 -3.40 -3.33 -21.17
N GLY A 456 -2.36 -3.55 -22.00
CA GLY A 456 -1.99 -2.67 -23.12
C GLY A 456 -0.90 -1.65 -22.82
N ALA A 457 -0.53 -1.44 -21.54
CA ALA A 457 0.60 -0.63 -21.11
C ALA A 457 1.15 -1.21 -19.79
N PRO A 458 2.36 -0.85 -19.36
CA PRO A 458 2.84 -1.23 -18.04
C PRO A 458 1.91 -0.70 -16.95
N ASP A 459 1.37 -1.61 -16.13
CA ASP A 459 0.49 -1.26 -15.02
C ASP A 459 1.33 -0.87 -13.81
N TYR A 460 1.56 0.42 -13.63
CA TYR A 460 2.35 0.93 -12.52
C TYR A 460 1.56 0.96 -11.23
N VAL A 461 2.23 0.56 -10.14
CA VAL A 461 1.69 0.69 -8.78
C VAL A 461 1.43 2.16 -8.48
N THR A 462 0.22 2.47 -8.02
CA THR A 462 -0.24 3.82 -7.67
C THR A 462 -0.27 4.03 -6.16
N ASP A 463 -0.38 5.28 -5.71
CA ASP A 463 -0.58 5.60 -4.29
C ASP A 463 -1.91 5.01 -3.75
N ASP A 464 -2.91 4.86 -4.62
CA ASP A 464 -4.17 4.19 -4.29
C ASP A 464 -3.94 2.69 -4.05
N ASP A 465 -3.16 2.01 -4.90
CA ASP A 465 -2.83 0.60 -4.69
C ASP A 465 -2.13 0.36 -3.35
N VAL A 466 -1.22 1.25 -2.95
CA VAL A 466 -0.55 1.17 -1.64
C VAL A 466 -1.55 1.37 -0.49
N SER A 467 -2.50 2.27 -0.67
CA SER A 467 -3.57 2.53 0.31
C SER A 467 -4.53 1.34 0.42
N GLN A 468 -4.91 0.75 -0.70
CA GLN A 468 -5.73 -0.47 -0.76
C GLN A 468 -4.99 -1.68 -0.18
N LEU A 469 -3.70 -1.83 -0.46
CA LEU A 469 -2.86 -2.87 0.14
C LEU A 469 -2.86 -2.78 1.68
N ARG A 470 -2.74 -1.58 2.24
CA ARG A 470 -2.82 -1.37 3.70
C ARG A 470 -4.17 -1.77 4.26
N SER A 471 -5.24 -1.35 3.61
CA SER A 471 -6.61 -1.71 3.98
C SER A 471 -6.82 -3.22 3.92
N TRP A 472 -6.35 -3.86 2.85
CA TRP A 472 -6.42 -5.30 2.65
C TRP A 472 -5.62 -6.07 3.70
N LEU A 473 -4.38 -5.66 3.99
CA LEU A 473 -3.56 -6.26 5.05
C LEU A 473 -4.20 -6.10 6.42
N SER A 474 -4.73 -4.92 6.73
CA SER A 474 -5.39 -4.65 8.01
C SER A 474 -6.65 -5.48 8.22
N SER A 475 -7.42 -5.73 7.16
CA SER A 475 -8.65 -6.52 7.22
C SER A 475 -8.41 -8.03 7.32
N HIS A 476 -7.42 -8.54 6.57
CA HIS A 476 -7.13 -9.99 6.51
C HIS A 476 -6.12 -10.45 7.56
N TYR A 477 -5.19 -9.60 7.97
CA TYR A 477 -4.10 -9.91 8.91
C TYR A 477 -4.14 -9.00 10.13
N TYR A 478 -5.27 -8.80 10.70
CA TYR A 478 -5.60 -7.99 11.88
C TYR A 478 -4.47 -7.09 12.43
N LYS A 479 -4.62 -5.75 12.25
CA LYS A 479 -3.66 -4.72 12.68
C LYS A 479 -2.28 -4.72 12.01
N ILE A 480 -2.10 -5.33 10.85
CA ILE A 480 -0.97 -5.01 9.99
C ILE A 480 -1.34 -3.77 9.17
N ASP A 481 -1.05 -2.58 9.71
CA ASP A 481 -1.52 -1.29 9.18
C ASP A 481 -0.45 -0.18 9.21
N ASN A 482 0.76 -0.46 9.68
CA ASN A 482 1.83 0.53 9.74
C ASN A 482 2.33 0.86 8.34
N ARG A 483 2.07 2.11 7.91
CA ARG A 483 2.39 2.61 6.57
C ARG A 483 3.87 2.39 6.22
N GLN A 484 4.78 2.80 7.09
CA GLN A 484 6.20 2.74 6.80
C GLN A 484 6.70 1.31 6.62
N ILE A 485 6.24 0.39 7.47
CA ILE A 485 6.60 -1.03 7.39
C ILE A 485 6.09 -1.64 6.07
N ILE A 486 4.86 -1.29 5.67
CA ILE A 486 4.26 -1.80 4.44
C ILE A 486 4.97 -1.23 3.21
N ASP A 487 5.24 0.08 3.19
CA ASP A 487 5.96 0.74 2.10
C ASP A 487 7.38 0.14 1.94
N ASP A 488 8.12 -0.01 3.02
CA ASP A 488 9.48 -0.57 3.00
C ASP A 488 9.49 -2.08 2.64
N ALA A 489 8.49 -2.84 3.09
CA ALA A 489 8.34 -4.25 2.72
C ALA A 489 7.98 -4.41 1.24
N LEU A 490 7.08 -3.57 0.72
CA LEU A 490 6.71 -3.55 -0.69
C LEU A 490 7.94 -3.26 -1.57
N ILE A 491 8.73 -2.22 -1.24
CA ILE A 491 9.99 -1.91 -1.93
C ILE A 491 10.94 -3.10 -1.91
N THR A 492 11.00 -3.83 -0.80
CA THR A 492 11.86 -5.01 -0.67
C THR A 492 11.40 -6.13 -1.60
N VAL A 493 10.11 -6.42 -1.63
CA VAL A 493 9.52 -7.45 -2.52
C VAL A 493 9.71 -7.08 -3.98
N GLU A 494 9.35 -5.86 -4.37
CA GLU A 494 9.55 -5.35 -5.73
C GLU A 494 11.01 -5.50 -6.19
N SER A 495 11.96 -5.19 -5.31
CA SER A 495 13.39 -5.28 -5.62
C SER A 495 13.84 -6.72 -5.84
N ARG A 496 13.30 -7.68 -5.08
CA ARG A 496 13.60 -9.12 -5.25
C ARG A 496 13.09 -9.67 -6.57
N TYR A 497 11.91 -9.21 -7.00
CA TYR A 497 11.26 -9.61 -8.24
C TYR A 497 11.46 -8.60 -9.37
N SER A 498 12.63 -7.90 -9.35
CA SER A 498 12.96 -6.92 -10.36
C SER A 498 13.26 -7.57 -11.70
N PHE A 499 12.89 -6.90 -12.78
CA PHE A 499 13.17 -7.33 -14.14
C PHE A 499 13.46 -6.13 -15.04
N HIS A 500 14.11 -6.39 -16.16
CA HIS A 500 14.36 -5.38 -17.19
C HIS A 500 13.48 -5.67 -18.40
N PRO A 501 12.49 -4.84 -18.74
CA PRO A 501 11.49 -5.17 -19.75
C PRO A 501 12.11 -5.40 -21.13
N ILE A 502 13.02 -4.52 -21.58
CA ILE A 502 13.65 -4.65 -22.89
C ILE A 502 14.59 -5.86 -22.95
N LYS A 503 15.29 -6.16 -21.85
CA LYS A 503 16.14 -7.37 -21.81
C LYS A 503 15.29 -8.62 -21.90
N ARG A 504 14.18 -8.67 -21.15
CA ARG A 504 13.20 -9.77 -21.20
C ARG A 504 12.60 -9.92 -22.60
N TYR A 505 12.26 -8.80 -23.24
CA TYR A 505 11.81 -8.76 -24.62
C TYR A 505 12.86 -9.37 -25.58
N LEU A 506 14.09 -8.87 -25.55
CA LEU A 506 15.17 -9.34 -26.43
C LEU A 506 15.51 -10.82 -26.20
N ASP A 507 15.51 -11.28 -24.94
CA ASP A 507 15.80 -12.67 -24.58
C ASP A 507 14.70 -13.65 -25.07
N GLY A 508 13.48 -13.14 -25.26
CA GLY A 508 12.36 -13.91 -25.82
C GLY A 508 12.35 -14.02 -27.35
N LEU A 509 13.24 -13.29 -28.05
CA LEU A 509 13.24 -13.27 -29.51
C LEU A 509 14.09 -14.40 -30.09
N THR A 510 13.62 -14.95 -31.22
CA THR A 510 14.35 -15.90 -32.03
C THR A 510 14.39 -15.41 -33.48
N TRP A 511 15.58 -15.26 -34.05
CA TRP A 511 15.76 -14.84 -35.43
C TRP A 511 15.44 -15.97 -36.40
N ASP A 512 14.65 -15.66 -37.43
CA ASP A 512 14.25 -16.59 -38.50
C ASP A 512 15.34 -16.82 -39.56
N GLY A 513 16.50 -16.16 -39.47
CA GLY A 513 17.61 -16.28 -40.39
C GLY A 513 17.52 -15.41 -41.63
N VAL A 514 16.43 -14.61 -41.80
CA VAL A 514 16.27 -13.70 -42.93
C VAL A 514 16.83 -12.31 -42.60
N PRO A 515 17.86 -11.85 -43.35
CA PRO A 515 18.48 -10.52 -43.15
C PRO A 515 17.48 -9.39 -43.46
N ARG A 516 17.30 -8.45 -42.53
CA ARG A 516 16.46 -7.26 -42.65
C ARG A 516 17.12 -6.00 -42.10
N ALA A 517 18.00 -6.16 -41.14
CA ALA A 517 18.49 -5.05 -40.31
C ALA A 517 19.38 -4.10 -41.10
N GLU A 518 20.30 -4.60 -41.95
CA GLU A 518 21.18 -3.74 -42.74
C GLU A 518 20.45 -2.92 -43.78
N GLU A 519 19.40 -3.49 -44.40
CA GLU A 519 18.61 -2.85 -45.44
C GLU A 519 17.41 -2.04 -44.95
N LEU A 520 17.21 -1.99 -43.65
CA LEU A 520 16.01 -1.42 -43.03
C LEU A 520 15.72 -0.01 -43.59
N ILE A 521 16.64 0.93 -43.47
CA ILE A 521 16.46 2.33 -43.90
C ILE A 521 16.41 2.43 -45.41
N ILE A 522 17.18 1.64 -46.11
CA ILE A 522 17.16 1.57 -47.59
C ILE A 522 15.79 1.12 -48.09
N ARG A 523 15.30 0.06 -47.51
CA ARG A 523 14.00 -0.55 -47.91
C ARG A 523 12.82 0.29 -47.54
N THR A 524 12.78 0.90 -46.36
CA THR A 524 11.58 1.54 -45.82
C THR A 524 11.56 3.04 -46.02
N LEU A 525 12.70 3.69 -46.14
CA LEU A 525 12.80 5.13 -46.29
C LEU A 525 13.43 5.57 -47.61
N GLY A 526 13.83 4.61 -48.46
CA GLY A 526 14.41 4.92 -49.78
C GLY A 526 15.75 5.60 -49.68
N ALA A 527 16.62 5.19 -48.77
CA ALA A 527 18.02 5.60 -48.75
C ALA A 527 18.77 4.88 -49.87
N ASP A 528 19.88 5.49 -50.34
CA ASP A 528 20.78 4.85 -51.29
C ASP A 528 21.41 3.59 -50.73
N ASP A 529 21.46 2.52 -51.51
CA ASP A 529 22.12 1.27 -51.13
C ASP A 529 23.64 1.40 -51.20
N THR A 530 24.23 1.85 -50.12
CA THR A 530 25.70 2.01 -49.99
C THR A 530 26.23 1.22 -48.83
N PRO A 531 27.51 0.78 -48.87
CA PRO A 531 28.14 0.12 -47.71
C PRO A 531 28.12 0.98 -46.45
N LEU A 532 28.18 2.30 -46.59
CA LEU A 532 28.11 3.24 -45.48
C LEU A 532 26.74 3.21 -44.83
N ASN A 533 25.64 3.34 -45.63
CA ASN A 533 24.28 3.35 -45.07
C ASN A 533 23.92 2.02 -44.41
N ARG A 534 24.30 0.89 -45.00
CA ARG A 534 24.15 -0.43 -44.41
C ARG A 534 24.91 -0.53 -43.08
N ALA A 535 26.17 -0.10 -43.05
CA ALA A 535 27.00 -0.13 -41.87
C ALA A 535 26.47 0.78 -40.73
N MET A 536 26.03 1.98 -41.04
CA MET A 536 25.45 2.89 -40.05
C MET A 536 24.17 2.30 -39.46
N THR A 537 23.27 1.79 -40.32
CA THR A 537 22.01 1.18 -39.87
C THR A 537 22.22 0.03 -38.90
N ILE A 538 23.01 -0.96 -39.28
CA ILE A 538 23.23 -2.14 -38.45
C ILE A 538 23.98 -1.83 -37.15
N ARG A 539 24.99 -0.94 -37.20
CA ARG A 539 25.73 -0.57 -35.99
C ARG A 539 24.91 0.23 -35.00
N TRP A 540 23.98 1.08 -35.50
CA TRP A 540 23.06 1.80 -34.64
C TRP A 540 22.08 0.85 -33.95
N LEU A 541 21.51 -0.14 -34.68
CA LEU A 541 20.67 -1.19 -34.09
C LEU A 541 21.45 -2.05 -33.07
N LYS A 542 22.68 -2.46 -33.43
CA LYS A 542 23.57 -3.18 -32.49
C LYS A 542 23.87 -2.36 -31.23
N ALA A 543 24.03 -1.04 -31.37
CA ALA A 543 24.30 -0.15 -30.26
C ALA A 543 23.07 -0.03 -29.33
N ALA A 544 21.86 -0.03 -29.88
CA ALA A 544 20.64 -0.09 -29.09
C ALA A 544 20.58 -1.37 -28.22
N VAL A 545 20.89 -2.52 -28.82
CA VAL A 545 21.01 -3.80 -28.10
C VAL A 545 22.16 -3.76 -27.08
N ALA A 546 23.32 -3.25 -27.47
CA ALA A 546 24.50 -3.15 -26.60
C ALA A 546 24.21 -2.33 -25.34
N ARG A 547 23.46 -1.22 -25.46
CA ARG A 547 23.09 -0.34 -24.36
C ARG A 547 22.19 -1.03 -23.33
N ILE A 548 21.39 -2.01 -23.75
CA ILE A 548 20.54 -2.82 -22.87
C ILE A 548 21.37 -3.93 -22.19
N LEU A 549 22.20 -4.65 -22.96
CA LEU A 549 22.95 -5.77 -22.40
C LEU A 549 24.17 -5.33 -21.58
N LYS A 550 24.77 -4.18 -21.93
CA LYS A 550 25.91 -3.56 -21.24
C LYS A 550 25.64 -2.09 -20.98
N PRO A 551 24.76 -1.73 -19.99
CA PRO A 551 24.44 -0.34 -19.70
C PRO A 551 25.69 0.52 -19.53
N GLY A 552 25.71 1.68 -20.19
CA GLY A 552 26.83 2.60 -20.19
C GLY A 552 27.94 2.25 -21.19
N VAL A 553 27.76 1.27 -22.09
CA VAL A 553 28.68 1.04 -23.18
C VAL A 553 28.86 2.32 -24.00
N LYS A 554 30.11 2.61 -24.41
CA LYS A 554 30.39 3.83 -25.15
C LYS A 554 29.82 3.73 -26.58
N PHE A 555 28.89 4.62 -26.86
CA PHE A 555 28.35 4.87 -28.19
C PHE A 555 27.89 6.32 -28.23
N ASP A 556 28.65 7.20 -28.85
CA ASP A 556 28.45 8.64 -28.90
C ASP A 556 27.92 9.13 -30.26
N ASN A 557 27.48 8.18 -31.10
CA ASN A 557 26.92 8.46 -32.41
C ASN A 557 25.39 8.58 -32.34
N MET A 558 24.86 9.46 -33.14
CA MET A 558 23.44 9.71 -33.36
C MET A 558 23.11 9.46 -34.82
N LEU A 559 22.10 8.65 -35.10
CA LEU A 559 21.58 8.43 -36.44
C LEU A 559 20.75 9.65 -36.86
N VAL A 560 21.06 10.29 -37.99
CA VAL A 560 20.32 11.45 -38.48
C VAL A 560 19.70 11.13 -39.83
N LEU A 561 18.35 11.14 -39.86
CA LEU A 561 17.60 10.89 -41.10
C LEU A 561 17.19 12.22 -41.70
N VAL A 562 17.75 12.54 -42.86
CA VAL A 562 17.50 13.79 -43.60
C VAL A 562 16.60 13.50 -44.78
N GLY A 563 15.46 14.20 -44.89
CA GLY A 563 14.57 14.03 -46.06
C GLY A 563 13.21 14.69 -45.87
N LYS A 564 12.39 14.65 -46.90
CA LYS A 564 11.09 15.33 -46.93
C LYS A 564 10.20 14.99 -45.77
N THR A 565 9.39 15.94 -45.31
CA THR A 565 8.34 15.71 -44.33
C THR A 565 7.37 14.66 -44.83
N GLY A 566 6.91 13.76 -43.97
CA GLY A 566 5.94 12.72 -44.30
C GLY A 566 6.51 11.44 -44.93
N CYS A 567 7.82 11.32 -45.16
CA CYS A 567 8.41 10.08 -45.70
C CYS A 567 8.54 8.92 -44.65
N GLY A 568 8.11 9.10 -43.42
CA GLY A 568 8.04 8.03 -42.42
C GLY A 568 9.24 7.94 -41.46
N LYS A 569 10.10 8.96 -41.38
CA LYS A 569 11.28 8.96 -40.52
C LYS A 569 10.96 8.65 -39.03
N SER A 570 10.08 9.47 -38.43
CA SER A 570 9.68 9.31 -37.03
C SER A 570 8.88 8.02 -36.82
N THR A 571 8.03 7.62 -37.79
CA THR A 571 7.27 6.36 -37.74
C THR A 571 8.20 5.15 -37.68
N LEU A 572 9.32 5.16 -38.41
CA LEU A 572 10.30 4.09 -38.32
C LEU A 572 10.88 3.98 -36.89
N LEU A 573 11.28 5.10 -36.32
CA LEU A 573 11.86 5.14 -34.98
C LEU A 573 10.85 4.75 -33.90
N GLU A 574 9.61 5.21 -34.01
CA GLU A 574 8.49 4.86 -33.13
C GLU A 574 8.20 3.35 -33.16
N ARG A 575 8.08 2.77 -34.35
CA ARG A 575 7.81 1.33 -34.51
C ARG A 575 8.94 0.48 -33.94
N LEU A 576 10.21 0.87 -34.15
CA LEU A 576 11.36 0.19 -33.56
C LEU A 576 11.41 0.31 -32.04
N GLY A 577 11.13 1.49 -31.51
CA GLY A 577 11.21 1.76 -30.09
C GLY A 577 10.01 1.22 -29.30
N ARG A 578 8.87 0.92 -29.95
CA ARG A 578 7.63 0.46 -29.33
C ARG A 578 7.24 1.39 -28.15
N GLU A 579 6.80 0.84 -27.02
CA GLU A 579 6.48 1.58 -25.79
C GLU A 579 7.70 2.29 -25.17
N TRP A 580 8.91 1.97 -25.61
CA TRP A 580 10.15 2.59 -25.11
C TRP A 580 10.71 3.66 -26.08
N TYR A 581 9.90 4.15 -26.98
CA TYR A 581 10.24 5.27 -27.83
C TYR A 581 9.88 6.60 -27.17
N SER A 582 10.73 7.61 -27.36
CA SER A 582 10.47 8.98 -26.96
C SER A 582 10.79 9.93 -28.13
N GLY A 583 9.77 10.65 -28.60
CA GLY A 583 9.85 11.68 -29.64
C GLY A 583 10.05 13.10 -29.10
N THR A 584 10.46 13.25 -27.86
CA THR A 584 10.60 14.58 -27.24
C THR A 584 11.96 14.73 -26.57
N LEU A 585 12.97 15.15 -27.32
CA LEU A 585 14.20 15.62 -26.71
C LEU A 585 14.10 17.13 -26.51
N VAL A 586 13.91 17.56 -25.26
CA VAL A 586 13.89 18.98 -24.90
C VAL A 586 15.33 19.52 -24.85
N SER A 587 15.48 20.85 -24.99
CA SER A 587 16.74 21.56 -24.94
C SER A 587 17.78 20.97 -23.97
N LEU A 588 18.97 20.70 -24.45
CA LEU A 588 20.11 20.18 -23.66
C LEU A 588 20.75 21.25 -22.73
N ASP A 589 20.19 22.45 -22.67
CA ASP A 589 20.63 23.51 -21.75
C ASP A 589 20.35 23.16 -20.31
N ASN A 590 19.28 22.37 -20.04
CA ASN A 590 18.97 21.80 -18.74
C ASN A 590 19.27 20.30 -18.72
N ILE A 591 20.51 19.94 -18.47
CA ILE A 591 20.97 18.54 -18.43
C ILE A 591 20.17 17.68 -17.46
N ARG A 592 19.68 18.22 -16.35
CA ARG A 592 18.86 17.49 -15.37
C ARG A 592 17.51 17.08 -15.96
N GLN A 593 16.87 18.03 -16.65
CA GLN A 593 15.58 17.78 -17.27
C GLN A 593 15.70 16.80 -18.45
N ALA A 594 16.74 16.96 -19.28
CA ALA A 594 17.07 16.02 -20.35
C ALA A 594 17.35 14.61 -19.82
N SER A 595 18.11 14.48 -18.71
CA SER A 595 18.39 13.19 -18.07
C SER A 595 17.14 12.53 -17.49
N ALA A 596 16.20 13.30 -16.95
CA ALA A 596 14.91 12.78 -16.45
C ALA A 596 14.02 12.28 -17.60
N GLN A 597 14.02 12.95 -18.75
CA GLN A 597 13.26 12.55 -19.93
C GLN A 597 13.77 11.27 -20.60
N MET A 598 15.06 10.96 -20.44
CA MET A 598 15.64 9.73 -20.96
C MET A 598 15.24 8.48 -20.16
N GLN A 599 14.64 8.67 -18.98
CA GLN A 599 14.21 7.55 -18.15
C GLN A 599 13.05 6.82 -18.81
N GLY A 600 13.21 5.52 -19.03
CA GLY A 600 12.19 4.69 -19.68
C GLY A 600 12.17 4.79 -21.21
N ALA A 601 13.16 5.46 -21.82
CA ALA A 601 13.29 5.52 -23.27
C ALA A 601 14.50 4.72 -23.77
N TRP A 602 14.28 3.86 -24.78
CA TRP A 602 15.31 3.07 -25.46
C TRP A 602 15.78 3.76 -26.73
N ILE A 603 14.81 4.27 -27.53
CA ILE A 603 15.10 5.10 -28.71
C ILE A 603 14.58 6.50 -28.44
N ILE A 604 15.48 7.48 -28.53
CA ILE A 604 15.15 8.89 -28.32
C ILE A 604 15.34 9.62 -29.63
N GLU A 605 14.26 10.19 -30.13
CA GLU A 605 14.29 11.06 -31.31
C GLU A 605 14.42 12.52 -30.91
N ASP A 606 15.26 13.26 -31.60
CA ASP A 606 15.29 14.72 -31.63
C ASP A 606 14.61 15.19 -32.93
N PRO A 607 13.31 15.48 -32.90
CA PRO A 607 12.58 15.93 -34.09
C PRO A 607 13.11 17.28 -34.55
N GLU A 608 13.32 17.42 -35.86
CA GLU A 608 13.87 18.62 -36.50
C GLU A 608 15.19 19.08 -35.87
N LEU A 609 15.89 18.18 -35.13
CA LEU A 609 17.15 18.45 -34.41
C LEU A 609 17.08 19.64 -33.45
N VAL A 610 15.89 19.99 -32.94
CA VAL A 610 15.65 21.19 -32.13
C VAL A 610 16.44 21.16 -30.84
N GLY A 611 16.49 20.03 -30.16
CA GLY A 611 17.19 19.87 -28.88
C GLY A 611 18.70 20.08 -29.03
N ILE A 612 19.28 19.57 -30.08
CA ILE A 612 20.72 19.71 -30.40
C ILE A 612 21.03 21.11 -30.90
N MET A 613 20.20 21.66 -31.76
CA MET A 613 20.44 22.97 -32.38
C MET A 613 20.28 24.14 -31.41
N SER A 614 19.31 24.05 -30.49
CA SER A 614 19.09 25.08 -29.46
C SER A 614 20.18 25.11 -28.40
N SER A 615 20.84 23.99 -28.14
CA SER A 615 21.95 23.91 -27.18
C SER A 615 23.27 24.14 -27.93
N GLY A 616 24.18 24.94 -27.39
CA GLY A 616 25.47 25.17 -28.04
C GLY A 616 26.19 23.84 -28.34
N VAL A 617 26.95 23.80 -29.44
CA VAL A 617 27.68 22.60 -29.98
C VAL A 617 28.48 21.83 -28.90
N ALA A 618 29.07 22.54 -27.94
CA ALA A 618 29.83 21.90 -26.87
C ALA A 618 28.93 21.10 -25.90
N ASN A 619 27.73 21.57 -25.63
CA ASN A 619 26.74 20.91 -24.77
C ASN A 619 26.23 19.63 -25.45
N ALA A 620 25.87 19.72 -26.75
CA ALA A 620 25.45 18.56 -27.52
C ALA A 620 26.52 17.45 -27.58
N LYS A 621 27.77 17.82 -27.82
CA LYS A 621 28.92 16.89 -27.80
C LYS A 621 29.10 16.25 -26.42
N GLY A 622 29.08 17.06 -25.37
CA GLY A 622 29.21 16.60 -24.00
C GLY A 622 28.07 15.66 -23.64
N PHE A 623 26.87 15.97 -24.06
CA PHE A 623 25.68 15.16 -23.81
C PHE A 623 25.73 13.80 -24.52
N LEU A 624 25.98 13.77 -25.81
CA LEU A 624 26.04 12.51 -26.59
C LEU A 624 27.15 11.58 -26.08
N SER A 625 28.27 12.13 -25.62
CA SER A 625 29.44 11.35 -25.18
C SER A 625 29.31 10.76 -23.77
N LYS A 626 28.29 11.13 -23.01
CA LYS A 626 28.06 10.58 -21.66
C LYS A 626 27.71 9.09 -21.74
N THR A 627 28.25 8.33 -20.81
CA THR A 627 27.94 6.91 -20.59
C THR A 627 27.09 6.71 -19.32
N THR A 628 27.07 7.72 -18.46
CA THR A 628 26.35 7.73 -17.20
C THR A 628 25.73 9.09 -17.00
N ASP A 629 24.46 9.11 -16.63
CA ASP A 629 23.73 10.31 -16.29
C ASP A 629 23.56 10.40 -14.78
N ASP A 630 23.70 11.61 -14.25
CA ASP A 630 23.59 11.90 -12.83
C ASP A 630 22.49 12.95 -12.61
N PHE A 631 21.54 12.59 -11.77
CA PHE A 631 20.44 13.50 -11.38
C PHE A 631 19.94 13.18 -9.97
N ILE A 632 19.19 14.11 -9.39
CA ILE A 632 18.46 13.88 -8.15
C ILE A 632 17.02 13.64 -8.56
N ALA A 633 16.47 12.46 -8.24
CA ALA A 633 15.07 12.17 -8.49
C ALA A 633 14.18 13.19 -7.75
N PRO A 634 13.01 13.57 -8.29
CA PRO A 634 12.05 14.38 -7.56
C PRO A 634 11.79 13.74 -6.19
N TYR A 635 11.92 14.53 -5.11
CA TYR A 635 11.81 14.10 -3.70
C TYR A 635 12.91 13.15 -3.20
N GLY A 636 13.91 12.79 -4.03
CA GLY A 636 15.05 11.95 -3.66
C GLY A 636 16.05 12.71 -2.80
N ARG A 637 16.58 12.05 -1.74
CA ARG A 637 17.64 12.60 -0.87
C ARG A 637 19.05 12.34 -1.39
N HIS A 638 19.20 11.39 -2.32
CA HIS A 638 20.49 10.94 -2.83
C HIS A 638 20.61 11.16 -4.33
N LYS A 639 21.83 11.45 -4.76
CA LYS A 639 22.16 11.53 -6.18
C LYS A 639 22.15 10.14 -6.81
N VAL A 640 21.41 9.97 -7.88
CA VAL A 640 21.31 8.71 -8.62
C VAL A 640 22.24 8.76 -9.81
N TYR A 641 23.05 7.71 -9.99
CA TYR A 641 23.93 7.52 -11.14
C TYR A 641 23.36 6.40 -12.01
N ARG A 642 22.90 6.75 -13.19
CA ARG A 642 22.35 5.77 -14.12
C ARG A 642 23.23 5.61 -15.36
N LYS A 643 23.62 4.40 -15.64
CA LYS A 643 24.29 4.05 -16.88
C LYS A 643 23.31 4.15 -18.03
N ARG A 644 23.70 4.82 -19.14
CA ARG A 644 22.85 5.00 -20.30
C ARG A 644 22.43 3.70 -20.94
N GLN A 645 21.14 3.62 -21.25
CA GLN A 645 20.52 2.47 -21.90
C GLN A 645 19.80 2.84 -23.20
N CYS A 646 19.90 4.10 -23.64
CA CYS A 646 19.25 4.62 -24.85
C CYS A 646 20.23 4.87 -25.98
N VAL A 647 19.70 4.91 -27.19
CA VAL A 647 20.35 5.45 -28.39
C VAL A 647 19.60 6.67 -28.89
N PHE A 648 20.32 7.53 -29.62
CA PHE A 648 19.74 8.77 -30.14
C PHE A 648 19.55 8.67 -31.64
N ALA A 649 18.47 9.24 -32.14
CA ALA A 649 18.21 9.50 -33.53
C ALA A 649 17.74 10.94 -33.71
N GLY A 650 17.99 11.53 -34.85
CA GLY A 650 17.50 12.83 -35.27
C GLY A 650 16.77 12.73 -36.57
N THR A 651 15.76 13.54 -36.75
CA THR A 651 15.06 13.68 -38.03
C THR A 651 15.04 15.13 -38.43
N THR A 652 15.27 15.44 -39.70
CA THR A 652 15.15 16.79 -40.20
C THR A 652 14.84 16.77 -41.69
N ASN A 653 14.31 17.89 -42.23
CA ASN A 653 14.16 18.20 -43.61
C ASN A 653 15.18 19.28 -44.08
N GLU A 654 15.92 19.85 -43.12
CA GLU A 654 16.95 20.86 -43.38
C GLU A 654 18.26 20.21 -43.80
N HIS A 655 18.93 20.81 -44.80
CA HIS A 655 20.21 20.35 -45.28
C HIS A 655 21.40 21.01 -44.55
N ASP A 656 21.19 22.11 -43.85
CA ASP A 656 22.23 22.95 -43.26
C ASP A 656 22.23 22.90 -41.74
N PHE A 657 22.30 21.71 -41.11
CA PHE A 657 22.19 21.54 -39.67
C PHE A 657 23.54 21.32 -38.97
N LEU A 658 24.66 21.03 -39.67
CA LEU A 658 25.95 20.80 -39.06
C LEU A 658 26.74 22.12 -38.89
N ARG A 659 26.82 22.60 -37.62
CA ARG A 659 27.37 23.92 -37.29
C ARG A 659 28.86 23.92 -36.91
N ASP A 660 29.53 22.79 -36.83
CA ASP A 660 30.91 22.70 -36.32
C ASP A 660 31.71 21.57 -36.95
N SER A 661 32.90 21.91 -37.37
CA SER A 661 33.88 20.97 -38.02
C SER A 661 34.51 19.94 -37.06
N THR A 662 34.40 20.14 -35.72
CA THR A 662 35.13 19.32 -34.73
C THR A 662 34.29 18.21 -34.11
N GLY A 663 32.98 18.17 -34.31
CA GLY A 663 32.08 17.20 -33.74
C GLY A 663 31.26 16.36 -34.67
N GLU A 664 31.42 16.58 -35.93
CA GLU A 664 30.64 15.99 -37.05
C GLU A 664 30.61 14.47 -37.02
N ARG A 665 31.70 13.78 -36.67
CA ARG A 665 31.80 12.31 -36.61
C ARG A 665 30.72 11.62 -35.77
N ARG A 666 30.02 12.38 -34.89
CA ARG A 666 28.93 11.84 -34.06
C ARG A 666 27.62 11.72 -34.79
N TYR A 667 27.42 12.47 -35.86
CA TYR A 667 26.19 12.48 -36.60
C TYR A 667 26.30 11.56 -37.82
N TRP A 668 25.63 10.43 -37.78
CA TRP A 668 25.56 9.47 -38.86
C TRP A 668 24.40 9.84 -39.77
N VAL A 669 24.70 10.61 -40.82
CA VAL A 669 23.71 11.22 -41.70
C VAL A 669 23.36 10.26 -42.83
N ILE A 670 22.06 9.95 -42.94
CA ILE A 670 21.48 9.17 -44.04
C ILE A 670 20.42 10.02 -44.75
N LEU A 671 20.61 10.27 -46.01
CA LEU A 671 19.61 10.90 -46.86
C LEU A 671 18.53 9.89 -47.20
N VAL A 672 17.24 10.28 -46.99
CA VAL A 672 16.08 9.44 -47.29
C VAL A 672 15.16 10.19 -48.28
N GLN A 673 14.76 9.50 -49.31
CA GLN A 673 13.90 10.08 -50.38
C GLN A 673 12.44 9.74 -50.22
N GLY A 674 12.13 8.75 -49.32
CA GLY A 674 10.82 8.11 -49.23
C GLY A 674 10.67 6.96 -50.21
N VAL A 675 9.66 6.14 -50.02
CA VAL A 675 9.36 5.01 -50.90
C VAL A 675 7.95 5.22 -51.51
N GLU A 676 7.82 4.94 -52.79
CA GLU A 676 6.53 5.06 -53.50
C GLU A 676 5.62 3.86 -53.26
N ASP A 677 6.22 2.68 -53.01
CA ASP A 677 5.48 1.45 -52.73
C ASP A 677 4.91 1.47 -51.31
N PRO A 678 3.58 1.51 -51.15
CA PRO A 678 2.95 1.55 -49.81
C PRO A 678 3.30 0.34 -48.93
N SER A 679 3.61 -0.82 -49.52
CA SER A 679 3.98 -2.04 -48.79
C SER A 679 5.34 -1.93 -48.09
N ARG A 680 6.20 -1.03 -48.59
CA ARG A 680 7.54 -0.76 -48.07
C ARG A 680 7.56 0.40 -47.05
N MET A 681 6.50 1.20 -47.00
CA MET A 681 6.44 2.31 -46.03
C MET A 681 6.53 1.81 -44.59
N PRO A 682 7.22 2.53 -43.68
CA PRO A 682 7.39 2.10 -42.28
C PRO A 682 6.10 1.71 -41.59
N PHE A 683 5.04 2.46 -41.85
CA PHE A 683 3.73 2.20 -41.23
C PHE A 683 3.16 0.81 -41.61
N THR A 684 3.34 0.39 -42.85
CA THR A 684 2.83 -0.89 -43.36
C THR A 684 3.80 -2.04 -43.15
N TYR A 685 5.07 -1.80 -43.45
CA TYR A 685 6.12 -2.85 -43.38
C TYR A 685 6.48 -3.27 -41.98
N LEU A 686 6.61 -2.31 -41.04
CA LEU A 686 7.06 -2.57 -39.69
C LEU A 686 5.90 -3.05 -38.82
N THR A 687 5.36 -4.23 -39.15
CA THR A 687 4.47 -4.93 -38.22
C THR A 687 5.22 -5.35 -36.97
N PRO A 688 4.53 -5.61 -35.84
CA PRO A 688 5.20 -6.08 -34.61
C PRO A 688 6.12 -7.29 -34.85
N GLN A 689 5.71 -8.23 -35.73
CA GLN A 689 6.49 -9.42 -36.06
C GLN A 689 7.77 -9.08 -36.82
N VAL A 690 7.70 -8.13 -37.77
CA VAL A 690 8.89 -7.70 -38.51
C VAL A 690 9.86 -6.95 -37.61
N VAL A 691 9.36 -6.11 -36.71
CA VAL A 691 10.18 -5.41 -35.70
C VAL A 691 10.89 -6.41 -34.80
N ASP A 692 10.15 -7.46 -34.35
CA ASP A 692 10.73 -8.54 -33.55
C ASP A 692 11.88 -9.25 -34.26
N GLN A 693 11.74 -9.50 -35.59
CA GLN A 693 12.81 -10.15 -36.37
C GLN A 693 14.02 -9.22 -36.59
N ILE A 694 13.79 -7.92 -36.75
CA ILE A 694 14.89 -6.93 -36.87
C ILE A 694 15.70 -6.91 -35.55
N TRP A 695 15.03 -6.90 -34.41
CA TRP A 695 15.72 -6.93 -33.10
C TRP A 695 16.38 -8.28 -32.82
N ALA A 696 15.77 -9.39 -33.23
CA ALA A 696 16.35 -10.72 -33.11
C ALA A 696 17.63 -10.84 -33.95
N GLU A 697 17.64 -10.31 -35.18
CA GLU A 697 18.78 -10.21 -36.04
C GLU A 697 19.88 -9.33 -35.44
N ALA A 698 19.53 -8.10 -34.99
CA ALA A 698 20.47 -7.19 -34.37
C ALA A 698 21.12 -7.77 -33.09
N LEU A 699 20.35 -8.51 -32.28
CA LEU A 699 20.83 -9.23 -31.10
C LEU A 699 21.83 -10.33 -31.48
N THR A 700 21.52 -11.13 -32.52
CA THR A 700 22.37 -12.22 -33.02
C THR A 700 23.66 -11.67 -33.57
N LEU A 701 23.57 -10.61 -34.37
CA LEU A 701 24.74 -9.94 -34.94
C LEU A 701 25.60 -9.27 -33.86
N TYR A 702 25.00 -8.68 -32.84
CA TYR A 702 25.76 -8.12 -31.73
C TYR A 702 26.43 -9.21 -30.88
N LYS A 703 25.82 -10.36 -30.68
CA LYS A 703 26.43 -11.49 -29.97
C LYS A 703 27.61 -12.06 -30.73
N SER A 704 27.58 -12.08 -32.07
CA SER A 704 28.69 -12.56 -32.92
C SER A 704 29.80 -11.54 -33.10
N ASP A 705 29.48 -10.25 -33.25
CA ASP A 705 30.44 -9.15 -33.42
C ASP A 705 29.95 -7.91 -32.60
N GLN A 706 30.70 -7.53 -31.59
CA GLN A 706 30.38 -6.41 -30.69
C GLN A 706 30.92 -5.05 -31.20
N THR A 707 31.42 -4.97 -32.41
CA THR A 707 31.91 -3.73 -33.01
C THR A 707 30.80 -2.75 -33.28
N LEU A 708 30.90 -1.54 -32.70
CA LEU A 708 29.91 -0.47 -32.80
C LEU A 708 30.43 0.75 -33.60
N ILE A 709 31.70 0.77 -33.94
CA ILE A 709 32.37 1.88 -34.65
C ILE A 709 32.46 1.58 -36.12
N LEU A 710 32.49 2.61 -36.94
CA LEU A 710 32.77 2.50 -38.38
C LEU A 710 34.25 2.18 -38.61
N SER A 711 34.57 1.53 -39.74
CA SER A 711 35.98 1.41 -40.19
C SER A 711 36.51 2.78 -40.65
N ARG A 712 37.79 2.90 -40.74
CA ARG A 712 38.43 4.17 -41.17
C ARG A 712 37.97 4.62 -42.55
N GLU A 713 37.81 3.70 -43.48
CA GLU A 713 37.30 3.98 -44.82
C GLU A 713 35.87 4.51 -44.81
N LEU A 714 35.02 3.90 -44.00
CA LEU A 714 33.63 4.36 -43.86
C LEU A 714 33.53 5.69 -43.09
N GLU A 715 34.42 5.95 -42.13
CA GLU A 715 34.50 7.26 -41.47
C GLU A 715 34.93 8.37 -42.46
N GLU A 716 35.81 8.07 -43.41
CA GLU A 716 36.21 8.99 -44.46
C GLU A 716 35.05 9.28 -45.42
N GLN A 717 34.33 8.24 -45.85
CA GLN A 717 33.10 8.41 -46.64
C GLN A 717 32.03 9.24 -45.90
N LEU A 718 31.81 9.00 -44.59
CA LEU A 718 30.91 9.77 -43.79
C LEU A 718 31.28 11.25 -43.77
N ARG A 719 32.58 11.58 -43.66
CA ARG A 719 33.04 12.99 -43.69
C ARG A 719 32.72 13.67 -45.01
N GLU A 720 32.84 12.95 -46.14
CA GLU A 720 32.43 13.51 -47.44
C GLU A 720 30.93 13.79 -47.50
N VAL A 721 30.10 12.84 -47.05
CA VAL A 721 28.66 13.05 -46.96
C VAL A 721 28.33 14.25 -46.07
N GLN A 722 28.97 14.37 -44.93
CA GLN A 722 28.73 15.47 -43.96
C GLN A 722 29.08 16.85 -44.49
N LYS A 723 29.99 16.96 -45.44
CA LYS A 723 30.34 18.26 -46.07
C LYS A 723 29.09 18.90 -46.75
N ALA A 724 28.20 18.10 -47.29
CA ALA A 724 26.99 18.58 -47.95
C ALA A 724 25.94 19.16 -46.98
N TYR A 725 26.10 18.87 -45.67
CA TYR A 725 25.12 19.30 -44.64
C TYR A 725 25.69 20.36 -43.69
N LYS A 726 26.84 20.95 -44.07
CA LYS A 726 27.43 22.05 -43.27
C LYS A 726 26.63 23.33 -43.47
N GLU A 727 26.29 23.94 -42.36
CA GLU A 727 25.75 25.30 -42.33
C GLU A 727 26.80 26.25 -42.92
N ILE A 728 26.51 26.83 -44.10
CA ILE A 728 27.35 27.88 -44.68
C ILE A 728 27.12 29.13 -43.87
N ASP A 729 28.14 29.63 -43.18
CA ASP A 729 28.05 30.88 -42.44
C ASP A 729 27.84 32.02 -43.45
N VAL A 730 26.72 32.75 -43.36
CA VAL A 730 26.41 33.88 -44.23
C VAL A 730 27.56 34.88 -44.36
N TRP A 731 28.40 34.96 -43.35
CA TRP A 731 29.62 35.80 -43.39
C TRP A 731 30.75 35.21 -44.23
N GLU A 732 30.70 33.94 -44.52
CA GLU A 732 31.79 33.24 -45.23
C GLU A 732 31.99 33.76 -46.62
N GLU A 733 30.90 33.94 -47.37
CA GLU A 733 30.90 34.51 -48.72
C GLU A 733 31.35 36.00 -48.69
N THR A 734 30.78 36.74 -47.74
CA THR A 734 31.10 38.19 -47.59
C THR A 734 32.59 38.36 -47.20
N ILE A 735 33.07 37.54 -46.31
CA ILE A 735 34.50 37.57 -45.91
C ILE A 735 35.39 37.12 -47.05
N GLN A 736 34.99 36.07 -47.81
CA GLN A 736 35.71 35.64 -49.00
C GLN A 736 35.83 36.76 -50.01
N THR A 737 34.68 37.38 -50.37
CA THR A 737 34.66 38.50 -51.30
C THR A 737 35.60 39.63 -50.85
N PHE A 738 35.58 39.95 -49.56
CA PHE A 738 36.47 40.95 -48.96
C PHE A 738 37.96 40.56 -49.09
N LEU A 739 38.30 39.30 -48.86
CA LEU A 739 39.67 38.82 -48.90
C LEU A 739 40.22 38.79 -50.30
N ASP A 740 39.34 38.54 -51.25
CA ASP A 740 39.73 38.52 -52.73
C ASP A 740 39.62 39.87 -53.39
N THR A 741 39.02 40.88 -52.76
CA THR A 741 38.99 42.23 -53.30
C THR A 741 40.38 42.81 -53.21
N PRO A 742 40.93 43.26 -54.37
CA PRO A 742 42.22 43.94 -54.43
C PRO A 742 42.24 45.18 -53.57
N VAL A 743 43.39 45.64 -53.13
CA VAL A 743 43.58 46.80 -52.28
C VAL A 743 44.52 47.80 -52.93
N PRO A 744 44.42 49.11 -52.65
CA PRO A 744 45.32 50.12 -53.14
C PRO A 744 46.76 49.78 -52.68
N VAL A 745 47.74 50.01 -53.56
CA VAL A 745 49.15 49.79 -53.23
C VAL A 745 49.55 50.60 -51.99
N GLY A 746 50.17 49.96 -51.05
CA GLY A 746 50.51 50.60 -49.75
C GLY A 746 49.33 50.88 -48.85
N TYR A 747 48.19 50.15 -49.02
CA TYR A 747 46.93 50.34 -48.23
C TYR A 747 47.16 50.38 -46.70
N ARG A 748 48.22 49.69 -46.24
CA ARG A 748 48.56 49.62 -44.81
C ARG A 748 49.07 50.95 -44.20
N SER A 749 49.38 51.93 -45.03
CA SER A 749 49.82 53.27 -44.61
C SER A 749 48.72 54.35 -44.86
N LEU A 750 47.65 53.94 -45.50
CA LEU A 750 46.51 54.86 -45.78
C LEU A 750 45.71 55.18 -44.51
N PRO A 751 45.21 56.40 -44.38
CA PRO A 751 44.25 56.75 -43.31
C PRO A 751 42.99 55.90 -43.42
N ILE A 752 42.38 55.63 -42.22
CA ILE A 752 41.14 54.81 -42.09
C ILE A 752 39.99 55.41 -42.88
N ASP A 753 39.88 56.76 -42.93
CA ASP A 753 38.81 57.46 -43.65
C ASP A 753 38.97 57.25 -45.16
N THR A 754 40.16 57.14 -45.66
CA THR A 754 40.46 56.83 -47.10
C THR A 754 40.03 55.40 -47.42
N LEU A 755 40.33 54.46 -46.52
CA LEU A 755 39.92 53.04 -46.68
C LEU A 755 38.40 52.88 -46.53
N ASP A 756 37.79 53.64 -45.62
CA ASP A 756 36.32 53.69 -45.50
C ASP A 756 35.69 54.20 -46.80
N GLY A 757 36.24 55.24 -47.42
CA GLY A 757 35.79 55.73 -48.72
C GLY A 757 35.91 54.64 -49.82
N TYR A 758 36.97 53.84 -49.80
CA TYR A 758 37.17 52.76 -50.78
C TYR A 758 36.16 51.65 -50.64
N TYR A 759 35.84 51.19 -49.34
CA TYR A 759 34.95 50.05 -49.11
C TYR A 759 33.47 50.42 -49.03
N TYR A 760 33.09 51.64 -48.58
CA TYR A 760 31.68 52.04 -48.45
C TYR A 760 31.10 52.80 -49.62
N ASN A 761 31.95 53.39 -50.42
CA ASN A 761 31.49 53.95 -51.71
C ASN A 761 31.40 52.87 -52.77
N ALA A 762 30.63 51.83 -52.50
CA ALA A 762 30.56 50.59 -53.21
C ALA A 762 29.93 50.69 -54.63
N GLN A 763 29.82 51.87 -55.18
CA GLN A 763 29.50 52.09 -56.55
C GLN A 763 30.67 52.76 -57.29
N GLY A 764 31.88 52.24 -57.10
CA GLY A 764 33.04 52.41 -57.98
C GLY A 764 33.35 53.82 -58.27
N VAL A 765 34.55 54.24 -58.10
CA VAL A 765 35.17 55.41 -58.55
C VAL A 765 35.18 56.50 -57.48
N THR A 766 35.95 56.26 -56.43
CA THR A 766 36.75 57.34 -55.89
C THR A 766 37.92 57.57 -56.88
N GLU A 767 38.28 58.82 -57.11
CA GLU A 767 39.44 59.29 -57.86
C GLU A 767 40.78 58.87 -57.20
N LEU A 768 40.92 57.60 -56.86
CA LEU A 768 42.18 56.94 -56.62
C LEU A 768 42.58 56.34 -57.95
N ASP A 769 43.58 56.97 -58.58
CA ASP A 769 44.15 56.56 -59.86
C ASP A 769 44.15 55.05 -60.06
N SER A 770 43.53 54.52 -61.08
CA SER A 770 43.25 53.15 -61.41
C SER A 770 44.50 52.31 -61.73
N GLU A 771 45.72 52.77 -61.45
CA GLU A 771 46.91 52.14 -61.80
C GLU A 771 47.70 51.35 -60.79
N ALA A 772 47.29 51.22 -59.60
CA ALA A 772 48.04 50.45 -58.59
C ALA A 772 47.17 49.76 -57.53
N LEU A 773 46.54 48.64 -57.90
CA LEU A 773 45.92 47.70 -56.98
C LEU A 773 46.86 46.51 -56.76
N GLU A 774 46.92 46.06 -55.50
CA GLU A 774 47.69 44.85 -55.14
C GLU A 774 46.79 43.83 -54.47
N GLU A 775 47.22 42.58 -54.40
CA GLU A 775 46.51 41.54 -53.65
C GLU A 775 46.62 41.80 -52.15
N ARG A 776 45.55 41.54 -51.43
CA ARG A 776 45.55 41.64 -49.97
C ARG A 776 46.44 40.58 -49.33
N THR A 777 47.51 41.01 -48.71
CA THR A 777 48.49 40.10 -48.07
C THR A 777 48.29 39.88 -46.59
N VAL A 778 47.59 40.82 -45.85
CA VAL A 778 47.29 40.70 -44.45
C VAL A 778 45.94 41.32 -44.09
N THR A 779 45.31 40.83 -43.11
CA THR A 779 44.03 41.37 -42.55
C THR A 779 43.95 41.07 -41.04
N CYS A 780 43.06 41.81 -40.33
CA CYS A 780 42.74 41.53 -38.94
C CYS A 780 41.26 41.46 -38.66
N PHE A 781 40.89 41.11 -37.46
CA PHE A 781 39.50 40.97 -37.05
C PHE A 781 38.72 42.34 -37.23
N ASP A 782 39.37 43.46 -36.89
CA ASP A 782 38.73 44.76 -37.00
C ASP A 782 38.49 45.16 -38.46
N ASP A 783 39.44 44.81 -39.36
CA ASP A 783 39.30 45.04 -40.82
C ASP A 783 38.12 44.26 -41.39
N ILE A 784 38.01 42.97 -41.05
CA ILE A 784 36.89 42.12 -41.45
C ILE A 784 35.57 42.66 -40.93
N CYS A 785 35.51 42.99 -39.63
CA CYS A 785 34.30 43.53 -39.04
C CYS A 785 33.86 44.86 -39.69
N ARG A 786 34.83 45.73 -39.95
CA ARG A 786 34.56 47.04 -40.51
C ARG A 786 34.18 46.99 -41.98
N TRP A 787 34.99 46.37 -42.77
CA TRP A 787 34.90 46.47 -44.24
C TRP A 787 34.22 45.29 -44.92
N ALA A 788 34.27 44.11 -44.34
CA ALA A 788 33.55 42.98 -44.89
C ALA A 788 32.11 42.96 -44.33
N LEU A 789 31.93 43.05 -43.00
CA LEU A 789 30.67 42.85 -42.35
C LEU A 789 29.88 44.15 -42.05
N GLY A 790 30.48 45.29 -42.35
CA GLY A 790 29.78 46.59 -42.18
C GLY A 790 29.54 47.02 -40.75
N PHE A 791 30.23 46.41 -39.76
CA PHE A 791 30.11 46.85 -38.38
C PHE A 791 30.96 48.10 -38.14
N ARG A 792 30.28 49.25 -38.05
CA ARG A 792 30.98 50.51 -37.66
C ARG A 792 31.53 50.34 -36.27
N ILE A 793 32.75 50.88 -35.98
CA ILE A 793 33.47 50.76 -34.70
C ILE A 793 32.64 51.32 -33.55
N GLU A 794 31.74 52.26 -33.77
CA GLU A 794 30.79 52.80 -32.79
C GLU A 794 29.52 51.99 -32.61
N GLY A 795 29.29 50.97 -33.44
CA GLY A 795 28.16 50.02 -33.36
C GLY A 795 28.50 48.79 -32.54
N ARG A 796 27.48 48.17 -31.93
CA ARG A 796 27.65 46.93 -31.14
C ARG A 796 28.08 45.78 -32.12
N ILE A 797 29.38 45.44 -32.10
CA ILE A 797 29.82 44.16 -32.67
C ILE A 797 29.19 43.02 -31.89
N PRO A 798 28.54 42.02 -32.53
CA PRO A 798 27.99 40.86 -31.84
C PRO A 798 29.04 40.16 -30.96
N ARG A 799 28.63 39.72 -29.76
CA ARG A 799 29.54 39.09 -28.77
C ARG A 799 30.26 37.85 -29.31
N ASP A 800 29.67 37.16 -30.29
CA ASP A 800 30.20 35.98 -30.92
C ASP A 800 30.99 36.24 -32.20
N ALA A 801 30.98 37.49 -32.72
CA ALA A 801 31.61 37.85 -34.01
C ALA A 801 33.09 37.41 -34.08
N ARG A 802 33.85 37.61 -33.00
CA ARG A 802 35.28 37.19 -32.97
C ARG A 802 35.43 35.65 -33.12
N LYS A 803 34.52 34.86 -32.52
CA LYS A 803 34.53 33.40 -32.66
C LYS A 803 34.18 33.00 -34.11
N ARG A 804 33.15 33.65 -34.69
CA ARG A 804 32.71 33.37 -36.08
C ARG A 804 33.81 33.68 -37.07
N VAL A 805 34.36 34.86 -37.04
CA VAL A 805 35.46 35.30 -37.95
C VAL A 805 36.67 34.37 -37.77
N ASN A 806 37.08 34.06 -36.53
CA ASN A 806 38.18 33.15 -36.30
C ASN A 806 37.91 31.75 -36.87
N ARG A 807 36.71 31.25 -36.78
CA ARG A 807 36.27 29.99 -37.35
C ARG A 807 36.39 30.03 -38.87
N ILE A 808 35.82 31.02 -39.53
CA ILE A 808 35.85 31.19 -40.97
C ILE A 808 37.26 31.29 -41.46
N MET A 809 38.09 32.08 -40.81
CA MET A 809 39.50 32.25 -41.20
C MET A 809 40.36 30.98 -40.96
N SER A 810 40.01 30.16 -39.98
CA SER A 810 40.72 28.89 -39.70
C SER A 810 40.44 27.80 -40.74
N THR A 811 39.34 27.92 -41.47
CA THR A 811 39.00 26.97 -42.57
C THR A 811 39.66 27.35 -43.91
N ARG A 812 40.31 28.52 -43.99
CA ARG A 812 40.96 29.00 -45.23
C ARG A 812 42.37 28.44 -45.36
N PRO A 813 42.63 27.64 -46.38
CA PRO A 813 43.93 26.99 -46.55
C PRO A 813 45.05 27.98 -46.98
N ASP A 814 44.64 29.07 -47.64
CA ASP A 814 45.48 30.15 -48.18
C ASP A 814 45.85 31.26 -47.19
N TRP A 815 45.26 31.20 -45.95
CA TRP A 815 45.54 32.18 -44.89
C TRP A 815 46.10 31.50 -43.63
N GLU A 816 47.06 32.18 -42.99
CA GLU A 816 47.60 31.68 -41.74
C GLU A 816 47.62 32.76 -40.65
N PRO A 817 47.45 32.39 -39.37
CA PRO A 817 47.54 33.34 -38.27
C PRO A 817 48.87 34.04 -38.20
N THR A 818 48.84 35.35 -37.97
CA THR A 818 50.09 36.14 -37.90
C THR A 818 49.95 37.30 -36.91
N VAL A 819 51.09 37.89 -36.59
CA VAL A 819 51.15 39.17 -35.85
C VAL A 819 51.90 40.14 -36.71
N TYR A 820 51.28 41.26 -37.05
CA TYR A 820 51.89 42.27 -37.93
C TYR A 820 51.72 43.65 -37.35
N LYS A 821 52.44 44.63 -37.89
CA LYS A 821 52.27 46.05 -37.56
C LYS A 821 51.95 46.81 -38.84
N ASP A 822 50.99 47.77 -38.73
CA ASP A 822 50.76 48.71 -39.85
C ASP A 822 51.94 49.68 -39.97
N ILE A 823 52.18 50.15 -41.16
CA ILE A 823 53.26 51.10 -41.46
C ILE A 823 52.99 52.39 -40.66
N GLY A 824 53.94 52.80 -39.82
CA GLY A 824 53.78 53.96 -38.93
C GLY A 824 53.15 53.69 -37.58
N SER A 825 52.66 52.47 -37.29
CA SER A 825 52.07 52.06 -36.01
C SER A 825 53.06 51.49 -35.03
N SER A 826 53.02 51.90 -33.80
CA SER A 826 53.78 51.27 -32.69
C SER A 826 53.13 50.01 -32.15
N LYS A 827 51.85 49.75 -32.41
CA LYS A 827 51.08 48.60 -31.92
C LYS A 827 51.08 47.42 -32.90
N ALA A 828 51.36 46.22 -32.38
CA ALA A 828 51.19 45.02 -33.11
C ALA A 828 49.73 44.59 -33.10
N LYS A 829 49.21 44.13 -34.26
CA LYS A 829 47.88 43.54 -34.49
C LYS A 829 47.98 42.07 -34.71
N ARG A 830 47.07 41.27 -34.07
CA ARG A 830 46.86 39.87 -34.42
C ARG A 830 45.89 39.76 -35.55
N GLY A 831 46.23 38.98 -36.56
CA GLY A 831 45.40 38.80 -37.74
C GLY A 831 45.83 37.60 -38.55
N TRP A 832 45.67 37.68 -39.86
CA TRP A 832 45.98 36.62 -40.79
C TRP A 832 46.84 37.17 -41.94
N ARG A 833 47.69 36.31 -42.45
CA ARG A 833 48.53 36.57 -43.62
C ARG A 833 48.20 35.56 -44.69
N ARG A 834 48.12 36.01 -45.97
CA ARG A 834 48.03 35.13 -47.10
C ARG A 834 49.34 34.36 -47.24
N LYS A 835 49.24 33.07 -47.47
CA LYS A 835 50.40 32.21 -47.72
C LYS A 835 50.97 32.57 -49.07
N ALA A 836 52.26 32.58 -49.18
CA ALA A 836 53.00 32.85 -50.48
C ALA A 836 52.77 31.68 -51.40
#